data_db4754b7c439b78b1b856d37063023a1
#
_entry.id   db4754b7c439b78b1b856d37063023a1
#
_cell.length_a   1.000
_cell.length_b   1.000
_cell.length_c   1.000
_cell.angle_alpha   90.00
_cell.angle_beta   90.00
_cell.angle_gamma   90.00
#
_symmetry.space_group_name_H-M   'P 1'
#
loop_
_entity.id
_entity.type
_entity.pdbx_description
1 polymer ?
#
loop_
_entity_poly.entity_id
_entity_poly.type
_entity_poly.pdbx_seq_one_letter_code
_entity_poly.pdbx_strand_id
1 'polypeptide(L)'
;MKKNITTTCLVLLSLFIFSGCAKLYTALGDKNMEQLQYVKAAKNYEKAVAKKPNDVAQKKLANTYRLMNDYKKGADAYAKVIGQANAEPIDRFYYAQMLIANNKHGEAAIILREYLKANPGDKLAEPALKASEEPQVFLKDSARYTVKAAKIGNVTEFYGPVQYKDGLVISANVEGKKKDKVPQTGKSYYKLYFTKKDKTGAYTAPEKLAGNINKNKLHTASAAYSKDGSVVYYTSSNTDGLSKSELLENVITLKINKDSIANGTYVKGSEFPFNSKSYSVGHPALTRDGKTMYFVSDMPGGLGGTDIYETKWENGNWSQLKNLGEKINTVGNEMYPFVDSLGNLYFSSNGRKSLGGLDIFKASRNGNQWASVENLNYPINSNRDDFGFMIYPDQKTGYLSSNREGADKIYEFILQASKVNISGKITSKVNGAPVGGAKIEITDKARNITDTIYAAEDGSYAFALPPNTDFDITVSKDGFFSQSEEVSTVNQEGDLTKDFVLEELVKDKPIVIDEANDKGIRPIFYDYDKYEIRPDAFEPLTKLAKRLKDNPKVTIELSSHTDCRGTDTYNQDLSFRRAKSAKNYLVSKGIKAGRIKIKGYGETKPVNKCVDGVSCTDEEYQANRRTEFKVIEVSK
;
A
#
# COMPACT_ATOMS: atom_id res chain seq x y z
N MET A 1 -2.79 -53.60 -63.79
CA MET A 1 -3.36 -52.25 -63.63
C MET A 1 -4.65 -52.13 -62.75
N LYS A 2 -5.27 -53.21 -62.29
CA LYS A 2 -6.52 -53.11 -61.47
C LYS A 2 -6.30 -52.97 -59.95
N LYS A 3 -5.10 -53.21 -59.38
CA LYS A 3 -4.84 -53.09 -57.93
C LYS A 3 -4.53 -51.68 -57.45
N ASN A 4 -4.06 -50.78 -58.31
CA ASN A 4 -3.70 -49.42 -57.91
C ASN A 4 -4.90 -48.42 -57.88
N ILE A 5 -5.96 -48.73 -58.62
CA ILE A 5 -7.16 -47.85 -58.70
C ILE A 5 -8.00 -47.98 -57.40
N THR A 6 -8.12 -49.16 -56.84
CA THR A 6 -8.89 -49.38 -55.59
C THR A 6 -8.23 -48.73 -54.37
N THR A 7 -6.90 -48.74 -54.30
CA THR A 7 -6.18 -48.12 -53.18
C THR A 7 -6.25 -46.59 -53.23
N THR A 8 -6.17 -45.98 -54.43
CA THR A 8 -6.28 -44.55 -54.63
C THR A 8 -7.71 -44.05 -54.37
N CYS A 9 -8.76 -44.78 -54.76
CA CYS A 9 -10.15 -44.46 -54.46
C CYS A 9 -10.47 -44.57 -52.96
N LEU A 10 -9.90 -45.58 -52.25
CA LEU A 10 -10.08 -45.69 -50.79
C LEU A 10 -9.39 -44.57 -50.01
N VAL A 11 -8.21 -44.14 -50.44
CA VAL A 11 -7.50 -43.02 -49.83
C VAL A 11 -8.26 -41.69 -50.12
N LEU A 12 -8.74 -41.46 -51.31
CA LEU A 12 -9.56 -40.29 -51.64
C LEU A 12 -10.91 -40.30 -50.90
N LEU A 13 -11.59 -41.42 -50.75
CA LEU A 13 -12.83 -41.54 -50.00
C LEU A 13 -12.60 -41.30 -48.49
N SER A 14 -11.50 -41.79 -47.92
CA SER A 14 -11.14 -41.50 -46.53
C SER A 14 -10.82 -40.02 -46.31
N LEU A 15 -10.11 -39.36 -47.23
CA LEU A 15 -9.84 -37.92 -47.18
C LEU A 15 -11.13 -37.07 -47.27
N PHE A 16 -12.12 -37.45 -48.05
CA PHE A 16 -13.43 -36.80 -48.13
C PHE A 16 -14.23 -36.98 -46.84
N ILE A 17 -14.25 -38.16 -46.24
CA ILE A 17 -14.94 -38.43 -44.97
C ILE A 17 -14.28 -37.64 -43.83
N PHE A 18 -12.96 -37.62 -43.74
CA PHE A 18 -12.22 -36.87 -42.73
C PHE A 18 -12.40 -35.34 -42.89
N SER A 19 -12.44 -34.83 -44.11
CA SER A 19 -12.70 -33.41 -44.40
C SER A 19 -14.12 -33.02 -44.06
N GLY A 20 -15.13 -33.84 -44.32
CA GLY A 20 -16.52 -33.64 -43.91
C GLY A 20 -16.70 -33.61 -42.42
N CYS A 21 -16.01 -34.50 -41.67
CA CYS A 21 -16.04 -34.54 -40.22
C CYS A 21 -15.42 -33.28 -39.59
N ALA A 22 -14.29 -32.77 -40.11
CA ALA A 22 -13.68 -31.54 -39.57
C ALA A 22 -14.58 -30.32 -39.75
N LYS A 23 -15.22 -30.14 -40.94
CA LYS A 23 -16.19 -29.08 -41.17
C LYS A 23 -17.41 -29.17 -40.25
N LEU A 24 -17.93 -30.39 -40.03
CA LEU A 24 -19.06 -30.62 -39.12
C LEU A 24 -18.72 -30.20 -37.68
N TYR A 25 -17.56 -30.61 -37.17
CA TYR A 25 -17.14 -30.22 -35.82
C TYR A 25 -16.88 -28.72 -35.67
N THR A 26 -16.35 -28.06 -36.74
CA THR A 26 -16.22 -26.59 -36.75
C THR A 26 -17.61 -25.93 -36.62
N ALA A 27 -18.59 -26.35 -37.46
CA ALA A 27 -19.94 -25.80 -37.39
C ALA A 27 -20.66 -26.07 -36.06
N LEU A 28 -20.44 -27.25 -35.45
CA LEU A 28 -20.94 -27.54 -34.09
C LEU A 28 -20.25 -26.66 -33.02
N GLY A 29 -18.98 -26.37 -33.19
CA GLY A 29 -18.23 -25.43 -32.37
C GLY A 29 -18.83 -24.02 -32.50
N ASP A 30 -19.08 -23.56 -33.71
CA ASP A 30 -19.69 -22.24 -33.99
C ASP A 30 -21.06 -22.11 -33.32
N LYS A 31 -21.92 -23.09 -33.52
CA LYS A 31 -23.22 -23.12 -32.82
C LYS A 31 -23.08 -23.05 -31.29
N ASN A 32 -22.10 -23.73 -30.73
CA ASN A 32 -21.85 -23.65 -29.28
C ASN A 32 -21.30 -22.27 -28.86
N MET A 33 -20.48 -21.62 -29.70
CA MET A 33 -19.99 -20.25 -29.45
C MET A 33 -21.13 -19.24 -29.45
N GLU A 34 -22.05 -19.29 -30.46
CA GLU A 34 -23.24 -18.47 -30.51
C GLU A 34 -24.12 -18.60 -29.28
N GLN A 35 -24.16 -19.81 -28.70
CA GLN A 35 -24.87 -20.09 -27.45
C GLN A 35 -24.00 -19.87 -26.20
N LEU A 36 -22.82 -19.24 -26.33
CA LEU A 36 -21.88 -19.01 -25.26
C LEU A 36 -21.46 -20.28 -24.48
N GLN A 37 -21.56 -21.47 -25.10
CA GLN A 37 -21.19 -22.75 -24.50
C GLN A 37 -19.71 -23.08 -24.74
N TYR A 38 -18.80 -22.26 -24.17
CA TYR A 38 -17.37 -22.29 -24.50
C TYR A 38 -16.72 -23.65 -24.25
N VAL A 39 -17.05 -24.35 -23.19
CA VAL A 39 -16.52 -25.70 -22.90
C VAL A 39 -16.89 -26.71 -24.00
N LYS A 40 -18.11 -26.63 -24.54
CA LYS A 40 -18.55 -27.51 -25.65
C LYS A 40 -17.93 -27.07 -26.98
N ALA A 41 -17.84 -25.76 -27.20
CA ALA A 41 -17.20 -25.19 -28.37
C ALA A 41 -15.74 -25.63 -28.46
N ALA A 42 -14.96 -25.48 -27.38
CA ALA A 42 -13.57 -25.93 -27.32
C ALA A 42 -13.43 -27.41 -27.69
N LYS A 43 -14.25 -28.31 -27.08
CA LYS A 43 -14.23 -29.75 -27.39
C LYS A 43 -14.54 -30.04 -28.87
N ASN A 44 -15.41 -29.30 -29.51
CA ASN A 44 -15.70 -29.47 -30.92
C ASN A 44 -14.58 -28.94 -31.81
N TYR A 45 -14.02 -27.78 -31.52
CA TYR A 45 -12.86 -27.26 -32.25
C TYR A 45 -11.61 -28.15 -32.06
N GLU A 46 -11.35 -28.69 -30.86
CA GLU A 46 -10.30 -29.68 -30.63
C GLU A 46 -10.45 -30.90 -31.58
N LYS A 47 -11.70 -31.43 -31.70
CA LYS A 47 -11.99 -32.52 -32.63
C LYS A 47 -11.81 -32.12 -34.09
N ALA A 48 -12.18 -30.89 -34.47
CA ALA A 48 -12.01 -30.40 -35.83
C ALA A 48 -10.52 -30.33 -36.21
N VAL A 49 -9.70 -29.71 -35.35
CA VAL A 49 -8.24 -29.59 -35.56
C VAL A 49 -7.54 -30.93 -35.55
N ALA A 50 -7.97 -31.87 -34.70
CA ALA A 50 -7.39 -33.25 -34.64
C ALA A 50 -7.70 -34.10 -35.90
N LYS A 51 -8.82 -33.85 -36.59
CA LYS A 51 -9.20 -34.61 -37.80
C LYS A 51 -8.47 -34.13 -39.05
N LYS A 52 -8.22 -32.84 -39.21
CA LYS A 52 -7.48 -32.24 -40.32
C LYS A 52 -6.96 -30.86 -39.88
N PRO A 53 -5.71 -30.49 -40.21
CA PRO A 53 -5.22 -29.14 -40.08
C PRO A 53 -6.24 -28.16 -40.67
N ASN A 54 -6.69 -27.20 -39.83
CA ASN A 54 -7.75 -26.25 -40.17
C ASN A 54 -7.49 -24.93 -39.44
N ASP A 55 -6.92 -23.97 -40.17
CA ASP A 55 -6.55 -22.67 -39.65
C ASP A 55 -7.73 -21.91 -39.03
N VAL A 56 -8.92 -22.00 -39.64
CA VAL A 56 -10.14 -21.38 -39.10
C VAL A 56 -10.54 -21.99 -37.75
N ALA A 57 -10.55 -23.32 -37.65
CA ALA A 57 -10.87 -24.00 -36.41
C ALA A 57 -9.78 -23.77 -35.34
N GLN A 58 -8.49 -23.67 -35.72
CA GLN A 58 -7.38 -23.38 -34.81
C GLN A 58 -7.53 -21.98 -34.20
N LYS A 59 -7.82 -20.95 -35.01
CA LYS A 59 -8.06 -19.59 -34.53
C LYS A 59 -9.27 -19.52 -33.60
N LYS A 60 -10.38 -20.17 -33.96
CA LYS A 60 -11.58 -20.25 -33.11
C LYS A 60 -11.32 -20.97 -31.79
N LEU A 61 -10.50 -22.04 -31.80
CA LEU A 61 -10.09 -22.75 -30.61
C LEU A 61 -9.24 -21.86 -29.69
N ALA A 62 -8.26 -21.15 -30.23
CA ALA A 62 -7.42 -20.23 -29.48
C ALA A 62 -8.27 -19.13 -28.78
N ASN A 63 -9.20 -18.51 -29.53
CA ASN A 63 -10.11 -17.52 -28.96
C ASN A 63 -11.03 -18.12 -27.88
N THR A 64 -11.49 -19.36 -28.08
CA THR A 64 -12.33 -20.05 -27.08
C THR A 64 -11.57 -20.27 -25.78
N TYR A 65 -10.31 -20.73 -25.82
CA TYR A 65 -9.49 -20.87 -24.63
C TYR A 65 -9.22 -19.53 -23.94
N ARG A 66 -9.00 -18.44 -24.70
CA ARG A 66 -8.89 -17.09 -24.15
C ARG A 66 -10.14 -16.69 -23.37
N LEU A 67 -11.33 -16.90 -23.93
CA LEU A 67 -12.61 -16.60 -23.28
C LEU A 67 -12.91 -17.48 -22.06
N MET A 68 -12.25 -18.65 -21.99
CA MET A 68 -12.31 -19.55 -20.82
C MET A 68 -11.27 -19.25 -19.77
N ASN A 69 -10.36 -18.30 -19.98
CA ASN A 69 -9.17 -18.05 -19.17
C ASN A 69 -8.27 -19.31 -19.01
N ASP A 70 -8.30 -20.24 -20.01
CA ASP A 70 -7.35 -21.36 -20.08
C ASP A 70 -6.06 -20.86 -20.72
N TYR A 71 -5.31 -20.10 -19.94
CA TYR A 71 -4.13 -19.35 -20.41
C TYR A 71 -3.05 -20.23 -21.03
N LYS A 72 -2.85 -21.45 -20.48
CA LYS A 72 -1.85 -22.38 -21.02
C LYS A 72 -2.25 -22.90 -22.39
N LYS A 73 -3.46 -23.45 -22.53
CA LYS A 73 -3.96 -23.93 -23.82
C LYS A 73 -4.16 -22.78 -24.81
N GLY A 74 -4.55 -21.60 -24.30
CA GLY A 74 -4.66 -20.39 -25.12
C GLY A 74 -3.31 -20.01 -25.75
N ALA A 75 -2.24 -19.96 -24.95
CA ALA A 75 -0.90 -19.68 -25.46
C ALA A 75 -0.44 -20.71 -26.50
N ASP A 76 -0.59 -22.01 -26.20
CA ASP A 76 -0.22 -23.10 -27.12
C ASP A 76 -1.03 -23.04 -28.45
N ALA A 77 -2.28 -22.60 -28.38
CA ALA A 77 -3.15 -22.47 -29.54
C ALA A 77 -2.82 -21.21 -30.36
N TYR A 78 -2.61 -20.04 -29.72
CA TYR A 78 -2.24 -18.81 -30.42
C TYR A 78 -0.83 -18.88 -31.03
N ALA A 79 0.10 -19.57 -30.42
CA ALA A 79 1.43 -19.82 -31.01
C ALA A 79 1.35 -20.43 -32.41
N LYS A 80 0.33 -21.28 -32.67
CA LYS A 80 0.06 -21.83 -33.99
C LYS A 80 -0.67 -20.84 -34.90
N VAL A 81 -1.56 -20.00 -34.37
CA VAL A 81 -2.35 -19.03 -35.13
C VAL A 81 -1.50 -17.93 -35.75
N ILE A 82 -0.56 -17.35 -34.99
CA ILE A 82 0.24 -16.21 -35.45
C ILE A 82 1.15 -16.50 -36.66
N GLY A 83 1.41 -17.78 -36.96
CA GLY A 83 2.12 -18.23 -38.15
C GLY A 83 1.24 -18.60 -39.36
N GLN A 84 -0.10 -18.48 -39.22
CA GLN A 84 -1.04 -18.85 -40.29
C GLN A 84 -1.34 -17.66 -41.23
N ALA A 85 -1.72 -17.98 -42.48
CA ALA A 85 -2.06 -16.96 -43.47
C ALA A 85 -3.30 -16.11 -43.10
N ASN A 86 -4.20 -16.65 -42.29
CA ASN A 86 -5.40 -15.98 -41.78
C ASN A 86 -5.21 -15.28 -40.42
N ALA A 87 -3.97 -15.16 -39.95
CA ALA A 87 -3.66 -14.44 -38.72
C ALA A 87 -3.92 -12.94 -38.89
N GLU A 88 -4.61 -12.36 -37.93
CA GLU A 88 -4.86 -10.92 -37.84
C GLU A 88 -3.92 -10.27 -36.82
N PRO A 89 -3.62 -8.97 -36.92
CA PRO A 89 -2.78 -8.30 -35.95
C PRO A 89 -3.22 -8.53 -34.49
N ILE A 90 -4.53 -8.49 -34.22
CA ILE A 90 -5.11 -8.67 -32.89
C ILE A 90 -4.80 -10.05 -32.27
N ASP A 91 -4.55 -11.10 -33.09
CA ASP A 91 -4.18 -12.42 -32.61
C ASP A 91 -2.85 -12.38 -31.87
N ARG A 92 -1.91 -11.50 -32.28
CA ARG A 92 -0.64 -11.27 -31.57
C ARG A 92 -0.86 -10.63 -30.20
N PHE A 93 -1.75 -9.66 -30.13
CA PHE A 93 -2.09 -9.05 -28.84
C PHE A 93 -2.69 -10.08 -27.87
N TYR A 94 -3.65 -10.88 -28.32
CA TYR A 94 -4.23 -11.95 -27.51
C TYR A 94 -3.19 -13.03 -27.12
N TYR A 95 -2.28 -13.36 -28.03
CA TYR A 95 -1.18 -14.27 -27.69
C TYR A 95 -0.29 -13.71 -26.60
N ALA A 96 0.09 -12.44 -26.70
CA ALA A 96 0.90 -11.78 -25.67
C ALA A 96 0.20 -11.77 -24.31
N GLN A 97 -1.11 -11.51 -24.26
CA GLN A 97 -1.87 -11.62 -23.01
C GLN A 97 -1.81 -13.03 -22.40
N MET A 98 -1.91 -14.07 -23.23
CA MET A 98 -1.75 -15.46 -22.75
C MET A 98 -0.33 -15.74 -22.24
N LEU A 99 0.70 -15.18 -22.88
CA LEU A 99 2.09 -15.29 -22.43
C LEU A 99 2.32 -14.59 -21.10
N ILE A 100 1.83 -13.36 -20.92
CA ILE A 100 1.89 -12.61 -19.64
C ILE A 100 1.26 -13.44 -18.53
N ALA A 101 0.04 -13.95 -18.74
CA ALA A 101 -0.67 -14.77 -17.77
C ALA A 101 0.06 -16.08 -17.43
N ASN A 102 1.00 -16.55 -18.26
CA ASN A 102 1.88 -17.67 -18.01
C ASN A 102 3.29 -17.25 -17.52
N ASN A 103 3.46 -16.01 -17.07
CA ASN A 103 4.72 -15.43 -16.57
C ASN A 103 5.86 -15.43 -17.61
N LYS A 104 5.52 -15.30 -18.91
CA LYS A 104 6.43 -15.27 -20.04
C LYS A 104 6.59 -13.86 -20.61
N HIS A 105 6.94 -12.91 -19.73
CA HIS A 105 6.99 -11.48 -20.05
C HIS A 105 7.95 -11.16 -21.20
N GLY A 106 9.15 -11.77 -21.24
CA GLY A 106 10.12 -11.55 -22.31
C GLY A 106 9.59 -11.98 -23.69
N GLU A 107 8.90 -13.14 -23.79
CA GLU A 107 8.26 -13.59 -25.03
C GLU A 107 7.10 -12.65 -25.41
N ALA A 108 6.29 -12.22 -24.42
CA ALA A 108 5.19 -11.29 -24.65
C ALA A 108 5.67 -9.94 -25.17
N ALA A 109 6.77 -9.39 -24.66
CA ALA A 109 7.34 -8.13 -25.13
C ALA A 109 7.73 -8.17 -26.61
N ILE A 110 8.28 -9.29 -27.09
CA ILE A 110 8.63 -9.49 -28.50
C ILE A 110 7.35 -9.41 -29.36
N ILE A 111 6.31 -10.14 -28.99
CA ILE A 111 5.05 -10.21 -29.73
C ILE A 111 4.31 -8.86 -29.69
N LEU A 112 4.33 -8.14 -28.56
CA LEU A 112 3.72 -6.81 -28.42
C LEU A 112 4.43 -5.77 -29.28
N ARG A 113 5.77 -5.80 -29.39
CA ARG A 113 6.50 -4.92 -30.31
C ARG A 113 6.10 -5.17 -31.77
N GLU A 114 5.93 -6.42 -32.18
CA GLU A 114 5.44 -6.75 -33.52
C GLU A 114 4.01 -6.23 -33.75
N TYR A 115 3.12 -6.41 -32.77
CA TYR A 115 1.76 -5.91 -32.83
C TYR A 115 1.71 -4.39 -32.98
N LEU A 116 2.48 -3.66 -32.14
CA LEU A 116 2.50 -2.21 -32.12
C LEU A 116 3.13 -1.57 -33.37
N LYS A 117 3.95 -2.29 -34.14
CA LYS A 117 4.40 -1.82 -35.48
C LYS A 117 3.21 -1.61 -36.44
N ALA A 118 2.21 -2.49 -36.37
CA ALA A 118 1.01 -2.39 -37.19
C ALA A 118 -0.11 -1.55 -36.55
N ASN A 119 -0.07 -1.37 -35.22
CA ASN A 119 -1.10 -0.68 -34.43
C ASN A 119 -0.45 0.34 -33.45
N PRO A 120 0.26 1.36 -33.95
CA PRO A 120 0.91 2.34 -33.09
C PRO A 120 -0.14 3.13 -32.28
N GLY A 121 0.16 3.36 -31.00
CA GLY A 121 -0.74 4.12 -30.11
C GLY A 121 -1.89 3.30 -29.50
N ASP A 122 -1.88 1.97 -29.64
CA ASP A 122 -2.86 1.12 -28.96
C ASP A 122 -2.71 1.25 -27.44
N LYS A 123 -3.73 1.86 -26.82
CA LYS A 123 -3.73 2.22 -25.40
C LYS A 123 -3.79 1.03 -24.43
N LEU A 124 -4.05 -0.19 -24.90
CA LEU A 124 -3.95 -1.43 -24.12
C LEU A 124 -2.60 -2.12 -24.31
N ALA A 125 -2.09 -2.12 -25.55
CA ALA A 125 -0.84 -2.81 -25.87
C ALA A 125 0.40 -2.06 -25.39
N GLU A 126 0.42 -0.71 -25.44
CA GLU A 126 1.56 0.07 -24.96
C GLU A 126 1.86 -0.12 -23.46
N PRO A 127 0.87 -0.02 -22.54
CA PRO A 127 1.12 -0.32 -21.13
C PRO A 127 1.56 -1.77 -20.89
N ALA A 128 0.98 -2.74 -21.63
CA ALA A 128 1.33 -4.15 -21.54
C ALA A 128 2.78 -4.42 -22.01
N LEU A 129 3.23 -3.73 -23.07
CA LEU A 129 4.63 -3.81 -23.52
C LEU A 129 5.57 -3.27 -22.43
N LYS A 130 5.34 -2.06 -21.94
CA LYS A 130 6.16 -1.46 -20.88
C LYS A 130 6.26 -2.34 -19.63
N ALA A 131 5.15 -2.97 -19.24
CA ALA A 131 5.12 -3.90 -18.12
C ALA A 131 5.93 -5.18 -18.41
N SER A 132 5.82 -5.70 -19.63
CA SER A 132 6.52 -6.92 -20.05
C SER A 132 8.04 -6.73 -20.23
N GLU A 133 8.49 -5.50 -20.52
CA GLU A 133 9.91 -5.14 -20.60
C GLU A 133 10.56 -5.00 -19.24
N GLU A 134 9.82 -4.56 -18.21
CA GLU A 134 10.32 -4.27 -16.88
C GLU A 134 9.48 -4.94 -15.77
N PRO A 135 9.25 -6.26 -15.80
CA PRO A 135 8.39 -6.94 -14.82
C PRO A 135 8.94 -6.84 -13.37
N GLN A 136 10.26 -6.65 -13.21
CA GLN A 136 10.91 -6.49 -11.91
C GLN A 136 10.43 -5.25 -11.13
N VAL A 137 9.91 -4.22 -11.81
CA VAL A 137 9.38 -3.02 -11.16
C VAL A 137 8.22 -3.36 -10.22
N PHE A 138 7.45 -4.39 -10.54
CA PHE A 138 6.34 -4.86 -9.70
C PHE A 138 6.78 -5.72 -8.51
N LEU A 139 8.07 -6.11 -8.43
CA LEU A 139 8.59 -6.97 -7.35
C LEU A 139 9.20 -6.17 -6.20
N LYS A 140 9.33 -4.85 -6.31
CA LYS A 140 9.96 -3.97 -5.31
C LYS A 140 9.33 -4.10 -3.92
N ASP A 141 8.03 -4.38 -3.86
CA ASP A 141 7.24 -4.50 -2.62
C ASP A 141 7.03 -5.96 -2.18
N SER A 142 7.77 -6.92 -2.77
CA SER A 142 7.54 -8.36 -2.56
C SER A 142 7.56 -8.81 -1.09
N ALA A 143 8.32 -8.13 -0.24
CA ALA A 143 8.37 -8.38 1.20
C ALA A 143 7.33 -7.58 2.03
N ARG A 144 6.64 -6.61 1.39
CA ARG A 144 5.71 -5.70 2.08
C ARG A 144 4.44 -6.40 2.54
N TYR A 145 4.00 -7.43 1.83
CA TYR A 145 2.79 -8.17 2.15
C TYR A 145 3.06 -9.67 2.26
N THR A 146 2.42 -10.30 3.23
CA THR A 146 2.24 -11.76 3.21
C THR A 146 0.85 -12.05 2.65
N VAL A 147 0.78 -12.86 1.58
CA VAL A 147 -0.48 -13.25 0.92
C VAL A 147 -0.65 -14.76 1.00
N LYS A 148 -1.79 -15.25 1.51
CA LYS A 148 -2.09 -16.67 1.69
C LYS A 148 -3.51 -16.99 1.24
N ALA A 149 -3.71 -18.12 0.55
CA ALA A 149 -5.04 -18.58 0.17
C ALA A 149 -5.91 -18.82 1.41
N ALA A 150 -7.11 -18.26 1.43
CA ALA A 150 -8.11 -18.52 2.45
C ALA A 150 -8.66 -19.95 2.26
N LYS A 151 -8.51 -20.79 3.29
CA LYS A 151 -8.97 -22.20 3.25
C LYS A 151 -10.45 -22.28 3.63
N ILE A 152 -11.34 -21.92 2.71
CA ILE A 152 -12.79 -22.01 2.89
C ILE A 152 -13.26 -23.37 2.36
N GLY A 153 -13.78 -24.20 3.24
CA GLY A 153 -14.18 -25.57 2.88
C GLY A 153 -15.48 -25.63 2.06
N ASN A 154 -15.70 -26.74 1.33
CA ASN A 154 -16.91 -27.07 0.57
C ASN A 154 -17.24 -26.14 -0.62
N VAL A 155 -16.29 -25.32 -1.08
CA VAL A 155 -16.43 -24.47 -2.27
C VAL A 155 -15.16 -24.60 -3.14
N THR A 156 -15.34 -24.61 -4.45
CA THR A 156 -14.24 -24.76 -5.41
C THR A 156 -13.78 -23.42 -5.97
N GLU A 157 -14.71 -22.47 -6.10
CA GLU A 157 -14.47 -21.11 -6.58
C GLU A 157 -15.26 -20.12 -5.74
N PHE A 158 -14.59 -19.08 -5.29
CA PHE A 158 -15.18 -18.05 -4.45
C PHE A 158 -14.36 -16.76 -4.55
N TYR A 159 -15.07 -15.62 -4.56
CA TYR A 159 -14.45 -14.29 -4.73
C TYR A 159 -15.30 -13.18 -4.10
N GLY A 160 -14.80 -11.95 -4.18
CA GLY A 160 -15.50 -10.74 -3.75
C GLY A 160 -15.81 -10.74 -2.25
N PRO A 161 -14.79 -10.86 -1.38
CA PRO A 161 -14.99 -10.85 0.06
C PRO A 161 -15.46 -9.47 0.52
N VAL A 162 -16.47 -9.44 1.37
CA VAL A 162 -17.00 -8.22 1.98
C VAL A 162 -17.19 -8.47 3.47
N GLN A 163 -16.67 -7.56 4.29
CA GLN A 163 -16.87 -7.64 5.73
C GLN A 163 -18.37 -7.45 6.08
N TYR A 164 -18.92 -8.37 6.83
CA TYR A 164 -20.27 -8.29 7.40
C TYR A 164 -20.27 -8.90 8.79
N LYS A 165 -20.68 -8.14 9.81
CA LYS A 165 -20.63 -8.55 11.23
C LYS A 165 -19.21 -9.06 11.59
N ASP A 166 -19.15 -10.28 12.15
CA ASP A 166 -17.93 -10.97 12.60
C ASP A 166 -17.33 -11.90 11.52
N GLY A 167 -17.75 -11.76 10.26
CA GLY A 167 -17.28 -12.63 9.18
C GLY A 167 -17.26 -11.96 7.81
N LEU A 168 -17.30 -12.79 6.79
CA LEU A 168 -17.28 -12.40 5.39
C LEU A 168 -18.52 -12.86 4.66
N VAL A 169 -19.06 -12.01 3.81
CA VAL A 169 -19.95 -12.42 2.73
C VAL A 169 -19.10 -12.60 1.48
N ILE A 170 -19.25 -13.72 0.81
CA ILE A 170 -18.48 -14.12 -0.36
C ILE A 170 -19.41 -14.55 -1.49
N SER A 171 -18.99 -14.35 -2.72
CA SER A 171 -19.62 -14.94 -3.92
C SER A 171 -19.01 -16.32 -4.14
N ALA A 172 -19.82 -17.37 -4.07
CA ALA A 172 -19.30 -18.73 -4.24
C ALA A 172 -20.20 -19.57 -5.14
N ASN A 173 -19.58 -20.52 -5.86
CA ASN A 173 -20.30 -21.59 -6.52
C ASN A 173 -20.15 -22.87 -5.70
N VAL A 174 -21.26 -23.43 -5.32
CA VAL A 174 -21.33 -24.75 -4.68
C VAL A 174 -21.86 -25.73 -5.71
N GLU A 175 -21.29 -26.92 -5.81
CA GLU A 175 -21.74 -27.91 -6.79
C GLU A 175 -23.23 -28.17 -6.67
N GLY A 176 -23.96 -27.78 -7.71
CA GLY A 176 -25.41 -27.93 -7.81
C GLY A 176 -25.84 -29.06 -8.76
N LYS A 177 -27.16 -29.21 -8.92
CA LYS A 177 -27.72 -30.17 -9.89
C LYS A 177 -27.31 -29.79 -11.33
N LYS A 178 -27.17 -30.79 -12.21
CA LYS A 178 -26.72 -30.65 -13.60
C LYS A 178 -27.48 -29.58 -14.41
N LYS A 179 -28.73 -29.27 -14.05
CA LYS A 179 -29.59 -28.25 -14.69
C LYS A 179 -29.28 -26.81 -14.25
N ASP A 180 -28.49 -26.61 -13.20
CA ASP A 180 -28.16 -25.30 -12.63
C ASP A 180 -26.74 -24.84 -12.98
N LYS A 181 -26.24 -25.30 -14.16
CA LYS A 181 -24.87 -25.00 -14.60
C LYS A 181 -24.84 -23.86 -15.62
N VAL A 182 -23.85 -22.99 -15.47
CA VAL A 182 -23.53 -21.89 -16.41
C VAL A 182 -23.10 -22.48 -17.75
N PRO A 183 -23.74 -22.14 -18.87
CA PRO A 183 -23.40 -22.70 -20.18
C PRO A 183 -21.94 -22.42 -20.60
N GLN A 184 -21.41 -21.26 -20.22
CA GLN A 184 -20.06 -20.80 -20.57
C GLN A 184 -18.98 -21.67 -19.93
N THR A 185 -19.13 -21.97 -18.65
CA THR A 185 -18.10 -22.63 -17.83
C THR A 185 -18.43 -24.07 -17.47
N GLY A 186 -19.71 -24.46 -17.55
CA GLY A 186 -20.18 -25.77 -17.05
C GLY A 186 -20.23 -25.89 -15.52
N LYS A 187 -19.97 -24.79 -14.80
CA LYS A 187 -19.97 -24.71 -13.32
C LYS A 187 -21.34 -24.21 -12.81
N SER A 188 -21.58 -24.26 -11.50
CA SER A 188 -22.80 -23.73 -10.90
C SER A 188 -22.81 -22.19 -10.91
N TYR A 189 -24.01 -21.58 -10.84
CA TYR A 189 -24.13 -20.13 -10.70
C TYR A 189 -23.63 -19.66 -9.34
N TYR A 190 -22.96 -18.51 -9.32
CA TYR A 190 -22.54 -17.86 -8.07
C TYR A 190 -23.74 -17.39 -7.25
N LYS A 191 -23.64 -17.56 -5.95
CA LYS A 191 -24.57 -17.07 -4.94
C LYS A 191 -23.79 -16.45 -3.79
N LEU A 192 -24.47 -15.67 -2.95
CA LEU A 192 -23.86 -15.05 -1.77
C LEU A 192 -23.97 -15.97 -0.55
N TYR A 193 -22.85 -16.19 0.10
CA TYR A 193 -22.71 -17.02 1.28
C TYR A 193 -22.02 -16.24 2.40
N PHE A 194 -22.31 -16.56 3.64
CA PHE A 194 -21.62 -16.06 4.82
C PHE A 194 -20.67 -17.13 5.36
N THR A 195 -19.48 -16.71 5.78
CA THR A 195 -18.51 -17.54 6.50
C THR A 195 -17.76 -16.67 7.51
N LYS A 196 -17.23 -17.28 8.56
CA LYS A 196 -16.40 -16.59 9.55
C LYS A 196 -15.30 -17.50 10.06
N LYS A 197 -14.31 -16.93 10.72
CA LYS A 197 -13.31 -17.72 11.44
C LYS A 197 -13.87 -18.18 12.78
N ASP A 198 -13.62 -19.43 13.10
CA ASP A 198 -13.89 -19.99 14.43
C ASP A 198 -12.78 -19.62 15.43
N LYS A 199 -12.86 -20.15 16.64
CA LYS A 199 -11.87 -19.88 17.71
C LYS A 199 -10.44 -20.38 17.37
N THR A 200 -10.30 -21.29 16.40
CA THR A 200 -9.00 -21.81 15.93
C THR A 200 -8.43 -20.99 14.77
N GLY A 201 -9.19 -20.03 14.24
CA GLY A 201 -8.84 -19.25 13.06
C GLY A 201 -9.20 -19.94 11.74
N ALA A 202 -9.85 -21.09 11.76
CA ALA A 202 -10.35 -21.78 10.57
C ALA A 202 -11.70 -21.22 10.13
N TYR A 203 -11.95 -21.18 8.80
CA TYR A 203 -13.24 -20.74 8.29
C TYR A 203 -14.32 -21.79 8.52
N THR A 204 -15.50 -21.35 8.97
CA THR A 204 -16.71 -22.18 9.01
C THR A 204 -17.15 -22.54 7.59
N ALA A 205 -17.90 -23.62 7.43
CA ALA A 205 -18.54 -23.93 6.15
C ALA A 205 -19.42 -22.76 5.70
N PRO A 206 -19.33 -22.31 4.43
CA PRO A 206 -20.13 -21.19 3.94
C PRO A 206 -21.63 -21.48 4.00
N GLU A 207 -22.37 -20.60 4.65
CA GLU A 207 -23.83 -20.67 4.75
C GLU A 207 -24.48 -19.77 3.70
N LYS A 208 -25.38 -20.34 2.88
CA LYS A 208 -26.08 -19.56 1.86
C LYS A 208 -26.99 -18.52 2.51
N LEU A 209 -26.85 -17.25 2.11
CA LEU A 209 -27.71 -16.19 2.63
C LEU A 209 -29.17 -16.45 2.26
N ALA A 210 -30.05 -16.33 3.26
CA ALA A 210 -31.48 -16.59 3.13
C ALA A 210 -32.27 -15.34 2.68
N GLY A 211 -33.47 -15.53 2.13
CA GLY A 211 -34.35 -14.44 1.74
C GLY A 211 -34.21 -14.03 0.26
N ASN A 212 -34.45 -12.75 -0.02
CA ASN A 212 -34.51 -12.25 -1.41
C ASN A 212 -33.17 -12.26 -2.13
N ILE A 213 -32.10 -12.00 -1.42
CA ILE A 213 -30.74 -11.79 -1.96
C ILE A 213 -30.26 -12.90 -2.92
N ASN A 214 -30.67 -14.15 -2.70
CA ASN A 214 -30.29 -15.30 -3.51
C ASN A 214 -31.42 -15.90 -4.36
N LYS A 215 -32.56 -15.20 -4.52
CA LYS A 215 -33.71 -15.67 -5.33
C LYS A 215 -33.47 -15.64 -6.84
N ASN A 216 -32.53 -14.83 -7.34
CA ASN A 216 -32.20 -14.82 -8.77
C ASN A 216 -31.83 -16.24 -9.23
N LYS A 217 -32.30 -16.64 -10.41
CA LYS A 217 -32.03 -17.98 -10.97
C LYS A 217 -30.59 -18.11 -11.45
N LEU A 218 -30.00 -17.01 -11.94
CA LEU A 218 -28.64 -16.93 -12.46
C LEU A 218 -27.68 -16.43 -11.36
N HIS A 219 -26.71 -15.61 -11.71
CA HIS A 219 -25.68 -15.12 -10.78
C HIS A 219 -26.23 -14.12 -9.77
N THR A 220 -25.70 -14.16 -8.58
CA THR A 220 -25.77 -13.13 -7.56
C THR A 220 -24.37 -13.03 -6.92
N ALA A 221 -23.78 -11.85 -6.94
CA ALA A 221 -22.38 -11.65 -6.52
C ALA A 221 -22.13 -10.21 -6.06
N SER A 222 -20.94 -9.93 -5.58
CA SER A 222 -20.41 -8.60 -5.25
C SER A 222 -21.39 -7.73 -4.46
N ALA A 223 -21.30 -7.78 -3.15
CA ALA A 223 -22.18 -7.05 -2.24
C ALA A 223 -21.47 -5.86 -1.59
N ALA A 224 -22.24 -4.86 -1.15
CA ALA A 224 -21.80 -3.75 -0.29
C ALA A 224 -22.87 -3.50 0.79
N TYR A 225 -22.44 -3.49 2.05
CA TYR A 225 -23.32 -3.29 3.20
C TYR A 225 -23.25 -1.84 3.70
N SER A 226 -24.38 -1.32 4.19
CA SER A 226 -24.38 -0.12 5.01
C SER A 226 -23.57 -0.35 6.30
N LYS A 227 -23.05 0.72 6.89
CA LYS A 227 -22.20 0.64 8.10
C LYS A 227 -22.88 -0.08 9.28
N ASP A 228 -24.18 0.10 9.42
CA ASP A 228 -25.00 -0.54 10.45
C ASP A 228 -25.44 -1.95 10.09
N GLY A 229 -25.14 -2.42 8.87
CA GLY A 229 -25.52 -3.74 8.36
C GLY A 229 -27.00 -3.92 8.09
N SER A 230 -27.80 -2.84 8.06
CA SER A 230 -29.27 -2.91 7.85
C SER A 230 -29.69 -2.93 6.39
N VAL A 231 -28.81 -2.50 5.48
CA VAL A 231 -29.03 -2.45 4.03
C VAL A 231 -27.87 -3.09 3.30
N VAL A 232 -28.18 -3.81 2.22
CA VAL A 232 -27.19 -4.35 1.29
C VAL A 232 -27.53 -3.96 -0.14
N TYR A 233 -26.49 -3.58 -0.90
CA TYR A 233 -26.52 -3.47 -2.35
C TYR A 233 -25.72 -4.64 -2.93
N TYR A 234 -26.22 -5.28 -3.97
CA TYR A 234 -25.55 -6.46 -4.56
C TYR A 234 -25.83 -6.57 -6.04
N THR A 235 -24.88 -7.13 -6.77
CA THR A 235 -24.99 -7.39 -8.21
C THR A 235 -25.76 -8.68 -8.46
N SER A 236 -26.65 -8.69 -9.45
CA SER A 236 -27.21 -9.92 -10.00
C SER A 236 -27.41 -9.85 -11.51
N SER A 237 -27.57 -11.00 -12.15
CA SER A 237 -28.03 -11.05 -13.55
C SER A 237 -29.40 -10.39 -13.67
N ASN A 238 -29.56 -9.52 -14.66
CA ASN A 238 -30.83 -8.83 -14.92
C ASN A 238 -31.79 -9.73 -15.68
N THR A 239 -32.59 -10.49 -14.93
CA THR A 239 -33.55 -11.47 -15.50
C THR A 239 -34.97 -10.94 -15.62
N ASP A 240 -35.18 -9.63 -15.39
CA ASP A 240 -36.51 -9.05 -15.29
C ASP A 240 -37.25 -9.05 -16.63
N GLY A 241 -38.39 -9.73 -16.65
CA GLY A 241 -39.25 -9.85 -17.84
C GLY A 241 -38.74 -10.78 -18.93
N LEU A 242 -37.64 -11.54 -18.65
CA LEU A 242 -37.10 -12.49 -19.62
C LEU A 242 -37.78 -13.87 -19.50
N SER A 243 -38.15 -14.46 -20.61
CA SER A 243 -38.62 -15.83 -20.74
C SER A 243 -37.47 -16.83 -20.52
N LYS A 244 -37.80 -18.09 -20.34
CA LYS A 244 -36.79 -19.17 -20.15
C LYS A 244 -35.92 -19.35 -21.42
N SER A 245 -36.46 -19.15 -22.62
CA SER A 245 -35.70 -19.20 -23.87
C SER A 245 -34.74 -18.04 -23.99
N GLU A 246 -35.19 -16.80 -23.71
CA GLU A 246 -34.34 -15.60 -23.75
C GLU A 246 -33.17 -15.67 -22.74
N LEU A 247 -33.35 -16.28 -21.58
CA LEU A 247 -32.27 -16.51 -20.61
C LEU A 247 -31.17 -17.46 -21.13
N LEU A 248 -31.47 -18.28 -22.14
CA LEU A 248 -30.51 -19.23 -22.73
C LEU A 248 -29.86 -18.70 -24.01
N GLU A 249 -30.51 -17.77 -24.70
CA GLU A 249 -30.16 -17.31 -26.04
C GLU A 249 -29.49 -15.92 -26.04
N ASN A 250 -29.70 -15.11 -24.99
CA ASN A 250 -29.20 -13.73 -24.91
C ASN A 250 -28.04 -13.57 -23.95
N VAL A 251 -27.23 -12.53 -24.21
CA VAL A 251 -26.28 -11.99 -23.22
C VAL A 251 -27.09 -11.23 -22.17
N ILE A 252 -27.03 -11.70 -20.92
CA ILE A 252 -27.79 -11.13 -19.81
C ILE A 252 -26.96 -10.04 -19.15
N THR A 253 -27.46 -8.80 -19.13
CA THR A 253 -26.85 -7.67 -18.43
C THR A 253 -26.86 -7.90 -16.91
N LEU A 254 -26.07 -7.11 -16.19
CA LEU A 254 -26.04 -7.08 -14.75
C LEU A 254 -26.87 -5.90 -14.21
N LYS A 255 -27.41 -6.05 -12.99
CA LYS A 255 -28.06 -4.97 -12.26
C LYS A 255 -27.65 -4.95 -10.79
N ILE A 256 -27.76 -3.79 -10.17
CA ILE A 256 -27.63 -3.63 -8.72
C ILE A 256 -29.03 -3.73 -8.09
N ASN A 257 -29.14 -4.55 -7.06
CA ASN A 257 -30.32 -4.68 -6.21
C ASN A 257 -30.04 -4.05 -4.85
N LYS A 258 -31.10 -3.64 -4.17
CA LYS A 258 -31.09 -3.17 -2.79
C LYS A 258 -32.03 -4.05 -1.98
N ASP A 259 -31.54 -4.62 -0.87
CA ASP A 259 -32.36 -5.31 0.12
C ASP A 259 -32.17 -4.66 1.49
N SER A 260 -33.22 -4.63 2.29
CA SER A 260 -33.13 -4.37 3.73
C SER A 260 -32.93 -5.69 4.49
N ILE A 261 -32.36 -5.62 5.68
CA ILE A 261 -32.07 -6.80 6.50
C ILE A 261 -32.89 -6.69 7.79
N ALA A 262 -33.88 -7.55 7.92
CA ALA A 262 -34.74 -7.64 9.09
C ALA A 262 -34.63 -9.03 9.73
N ASN A 263 -34.26 -9.09 11.01
CA ASN A 263 -34.07 -10.34 11.76
C ASN A 263 -33.21 -11.40 11.03
N GLY A 264 -32.12 -10.92 10.37
CA GLY A 264 -31.21 -11.78 9.61
C GLY A 264 -31.73 -12.23 8.25
N THR A 265 -32.93 -11.80 7.83
CA THR A 265 -33.54 -12.13 6.53
C THR A 265 -33.43 -10.94 5.57
N TYR A 266 -33.07 -11.21 4.32
CA TYR A 266 -32.96 -10.22 3.25
C TYR A 266 -34.31 -10.00 2.58
N VAL A 267 -34.83 -8.78 2.67
CA VAL A 267 -36.14 -8.36 2.16
C VAL A 267 -35.92 -7.39 1.01
N LYS A 268 -36.59 -7.65 -0.12
CA LYS A 268 -36.47 -6.84 -1.34
C LYS A 268 -36.78 -5.37 -1.06
N GLY A 269 -35.84 -4.51 -1.41
CA GLY A 269 -35.95 -3.04 -1.36
C GLY A 269 -36.32 -2.41 -2.72
N SER A 270 -36.03 -1.10 -2.83
CA SER A 270 -36.22 -0.35 -4.06
C SER A 270 -35.21 -0.75 -5.14
N GLU A 271 -35.56 -0.52 -6.40
CA GLU A 271 -34.63 -0.70 -7.51
C GLU A 271 -33.56 0.40 -7.54
N PHE A 272 -32.36 0.04 -7.98
CA PHE A 272 -31.28 1.01 -8.17
C PHE A 272 -31.55 1.84 -9.44
N PRO A 273 -31.54 3.19 -9.37
CA PRO A 273 -32.10 4.04 -10.42
C PRO A 273 -31.34 4.00 -11.74
N PHE A 274 -30.08 3.55 -11.75
CA PHE A 274 -29.25 3.50 -12.95
C PHE A 274 -29.20 2.12 -13.62
N ASN A 275 -30.03 1.16 -13.17
CA ASN A 275 -30.15 -0.13 -13.82
C ASN A 275 -30.74 0.01 -15.23
N SER A 276 -30.26 -0.83 -16.16
CA SER A 276 -30.71 -0.85 -17.54
C SER A 276 -30.81 -2.29 -18.09
N LYS A 277 -31.62 -2.45 -19.12
CA LYS A 277 -31.65 -3.68 -19.94
C LYS A 277 -30.61 -3.65 -21.08
N SER A 278 -30.09 -2.47 -21.40
CA SER A 278 -29.19 -2.26 -22.56
C SER A 278 -27.72 -2.30 -22.17
N TYR A 279 -27.39 -2.14 -20.89
CA TYR A 279 -26.04 -2.16 -20.36
C TYR A 279 -26.02 -2.73 -18.95
N SER A 280 -24.85 -3.15 -18.50
CA SER A 280 -24.64 -3.71 -17.18
C SER A 280 -24.35 -2.64 -16.13
N VAL A 281 -24.85 -2.84 -14.93
CA VAL A 281 -24.53 -2.07 -13.73
C VAL A 281 -24.23 -3.04 -12.60
N GLY A 282 -23.08 -2.91 -11.96
CA GLY A 282 -22.66 -3.88 -10.94
C GLY A 282 -21.55 -3.41 -10.03
N HIS A 283 -21.03 -4.30 -9.21
CA HIS A 283 -19.93 -4.11 -8.27
C HIS A 283 -20.11 -2.86 -7.40
N PRO A 284 -21.20 -2.76 -6.61
CA PRO A 284 -21.42 -1.62 -5.73
C PRO A 284 -20.37 -1.55 -4.63
N ALA A 285 -19.93 -0.33 -4.28
CA ALA A 285 -19.07 -0.04 -3.15
C ALA A 285 -19.53 1.24 -2.45
N LEU A 286 -19.80 1.17 -1.15
CA LEU A 286 -20.27 2.28 -0.35
C LEU A 286 -19.13 2.93 0.42
N THR A 287 -19.14 4.27 0.51
CA THR A 287 -18.35 4.96 1.52
C THR A 287 -18.86 4.62 2.93
N ARG A 288 -18.00 4.74 3.93
CA ARG A 288 -18.32 4.38 5.32
C ARG A 288 -19.52 5.14 5.88
N ASP A 289 -19.77 6.36 5.42
CA ASP A 289 -20.92 7.18 5.80
C ASP A 289 -22.21 6.83 5.04
N GLY A 290 -22.11 5.94 4.04
CA GLY A 290 -23.22 5.50 3.19
C GLY A 290 -23.75 6.57 2.24
N LYS A 291 -23.08 7.73 2.11
CA LYS A 291 -23.55 8.86 1.29
C LYS A 291 -23.04 8.87 -0.13
N THR A 292 -22.02 8.08 -0.43
CA THR A 292 -21.48 7.93 -1.79
C THR A 292 -21.42 6.45 -2.15
N MET A 293 -21.86 6.12 -3.35
CA MET A 293 -21.67 4.79 -3.94
C MET A 293 -20.82 4.90 -5.19
N TYR A 294 -19.81 4.04 -5.26
CA TYR A 294 -19.09 3.73 -6.50
C TYR A 294 -19.66 2.45 -7.07
N PHE A 295 -19.76 2.38 -8.38
CA PHE A 295 -20.22 1.19 -9.07
C PHE A 295 -19.63 1.12 -10.47
N VAL A 296 -19.75 -0.02 -11.11
CA VAL A 296 -19.19 -0.30 -12.43
C VAL A 296 -20.30 -0.39 -13.45
N SER A 297 -20.07 0.17 -14.66
CA SER A 297 -20.99 0.05 -15.77
C SER A 297 -20.26 0.12 -17.12
N ASP A 298 -20.82 -0.56 -18.13
CA ASP A 298 -20.49 -0.46 -19.54
C ASP A 298 -21.50 0.43 -20.30
N MET A 299 -22.13 1.39 -19.58
CA MET A 299 -23.10 2.30 -20.19
C MET A 299 -22.46 3.18 -21.28
N PRO A 300 -23.21 3.52 -22.34
CA PRO A 300 -22.72 4.38 -23.42
C PRO A 300 -22.18 5.72 -22.89
N GLY A 301 -21.06 6.18 -23.47
CA GLY A 301 -20.41 7.43 -23.09
C GLY A 301 -19.31 7.26 -22.05
N GLY A 302 -18.94 6.01 -21.69
CA GLY A 302 -17.75 5.68 -20.94
C GLY A 302 -16.46 5.84 -21.75
N LEU A 303 -15.32 5.58 -21.11
CA LEU A 303 -13.98 5.68 -21.71
C LEU A 303 -13.50 4.37 -22.31
N GLY A 304 -13.97 3.24 -21.78
CA GLY A 304 -13.50 1.92 -22.15
C GLY A 304 -14.57 0.84 -22.16
N GLY A 305 -14.18 -0.36 -21.73
CA GLY A 305 -15.10 -1.49 -21.62
C GLY A 305 -16.07 -1.30 -20.46
N THR A 306 -15.57 -1.36 -19.24
CA THR A 306 -16.33 -1.01 -18.03
C THR A 306 -15.63 0.10 -17.27
N ASP A 307 -16.39 1.10 -16.85
CA ASP A 307 -15.91 2.27 -16.12
C ASP A 307 -16.49 2.31 -14.71
N ILE A 308 -15.77 2.97 -13.80
CA ILE A 308 -16.26 3.28 -12.45
C ILE A 308 -16.99 4.62 -12.47
N TYR A 309 -18.19 4.60 -11.89
CA TYR A 309 -19.05 5.76 -11.69
C TYR A 309 -19.25 6.04 -10.22
N GLU A 310 -19.54 7.32 -9.89
CA GLU A 310 -19.89 7.82 -8.56
C GLU A 310 -21.33 8.30 -8.56
N THR A 311 -22.08 8.01 -7.51
CA THR A 311 -23.39 8.60 -7.25
C THR A 311 -23.52 8.96 -5.76
N LYS A 312 -24.33 9.96 -5.45
CA LYS A 312 -24.52 10.45 -4.07
C LYS A 312 -25.94 10.20 -3.58
N TRP A 313 -26.05 9.89 -2.29
CA TRP A 313 -27.34 9.76 -1.62
C TRP A 313 -27.82 11.12 -1.15
N GLU A 314 -28.85 11.66 -1.80
CA GLU A 314 -29.43 12.97 -1.54
C GLU A 314 -30.95 12.88 -1.59
N ASN A 315 -31.63 13.51 -0.63
CA ASN A 315 -33.09 13.57 -0.54
C ASN A 315 -33.80 12.20 -0.63
N GLY A 316 -33.18 11.17 -0.04
CA GLY A 316 -33.74 9.81 -0.02
C GLY A 316 -33.51 8.99 -1.31
N ASN A 317 -32.71 9.47 -2.25
CA ASN A 317 -32.41 8.81 -3.52
C ASN A 317 -30.93 8.91 -3.90
N TRP A 318 -30.49 8.00 -4.80
CA TRP A 318 -29.22 8.13 -5.49
C TRP A 318 -29.37 9.12 -6.64
N SER A 319 -28.53 10.14 -6.65
CA SER A 319 -28.52 11.25 -7.61
C SER A 319 -27.08 11.53 -8.09
N GLN A 320 -26.90 12.49 -9.00
CA GLN A 320 -25.59 12.97 -9.44
C GLN A 320 -24.68 11.85 -10.01
N LEU A 321 -25.14 11.17 -11.05
CA LEU A 321 -24.32 10.20 -11.77
C LEU A 321 -23.08 10.85 -12.39
N LYS A 322 -21.89 10.38 -12.03
CA LYS A 322 -20.62 10.92 -12.51
C LYS A 322 -19.66 9.80 -12.89
N ASN A 323 -19.17 9.79 -14.14
CA ASN A 323 -18.00 8.99 -14.53
C ASN A 323 -16.75 9.56 -13.85
N LEU A 324 -15.87 8.72 -13.29
CA LEU A 324 -14.68 9.19 -12.57
C LEU A 324 -13.58 9.76 -13.49
N GLY A 325 -13.73 9.65 -14.81
CA GLY A 325 -12.84 10.23 -15.82
C GLY A 325 -11.49 9.51 -15.95
N GLU A 326 -10.64 10.02 -16.83
CA GLU A 326 -9.39 9.40 -17.27
C GLU A 326 -8.35 9.16 -16.15
N LYS A 327 -8.48 9.84 -15.01
CA LYS A 327 -7.59 9.58 -13.86
C LYS A 327 -7.83 8.18 -13.29
N ILE A 328 -9.08 7.72 -13.26
CA ILE A 328 -9.50 6.42 -12.72
C ILE A 328 -9.81 5.43 -13.86
N ASN A 329 -10.58 5.84 -14.85
CA ASN A 329 -11.03 4.99 -15.94
C ASN A 329 -10.06 5.02 -17.13
N THR A 330 -10.02 3.94 -17.91
CA THR A 330 -9.13 3.76 -19.05
C THR A 330 -9.93 3.24 -20.25
N VAL A 331 -9.26 2.93 -21.34
CA VAL A 331 -9.87 2.19 -22.47
C VAL A 331 -10.08 0.70 -22.17
N GLY A 332 -9.56 0.20 -21.07
CA GLY A 332 -9.74 -1.17 -20.58
C GLY A 332 -11.01 -1.35 -19.77
N ASN A 333 -10.93 -2.19 -18.77
CA ASN A 333 -12.00 -2.43 -17.81
C ASN A 333 -11.53 -2.02 -16.41
N GLU A 334 -12.33 -1.21 -15.73
CA GLU A 334 -12.21 -0.91 -14.33
C GLU A 334 -13.33 -1.62 -13.57
N MET A 335 -12.97 -2.42 -12.56
CA MET A 335 -13.90 -3.32 -11.88
C MET A 335 -13.66 -3.37 -10.37
N TYR A 336 -14.63 -3.91 -9.62
CA TYR A 336 -14.52 -4.20 -8.18
C TYR A 336 -14.04 -3.03 -7.33
N PRO A 337 -14.69 -1.85 -7.39
CA PRO A 337 -14.33 -0.75 -6.51
C PRO A 337 -14.52 -1.12 -5.03
N PHE A 338 -13.64 -0.59 -4.19
CA PHE A 338 -13.71 -0.66 -2.73
C PHE A 338 -13.20 0.66 -2.14
N VAL A 339 -13.83 1.17 -1.10
CA VAL A 339 -13.40 2.40 -0.42
C VAL A 339 -12.99 2.06 1.01
N ASP A 340 -11.76 2.40 1.38
CA ASP A 340 -11.27 2.19 2.73
C ASP A 340 -11.78 3.23 3.75
N SER A 341 -11.42 3.05 5.01
CA SER A 341 -11.81 3.97 6.09
C SER A 341 -11.19 5.37 5.99
N LEU A 342 -10.16 5.53 5.17
CA LEU A 342 -9.46 6.80 4.91
C LEU A 342 -9.97 7.51 3.64
N GLY A 343 -10.90 6.89 2.90
CA GLY A 343 -11.47 7.44 1.67
C GLY A 343 -10.66 7.15 0.40
N ASN A 344 -9.65 6.27 0.46
CA ASN A 344 -8.95 5.80 -0.73
C ASN A 344 -9.84 4.83 -1.51
N LEU A 345 -9.82 4.92 -2.84
CA LEU A 345 -10.51 4.02 -3.73
C LEU A 345 -9.54 2.95 -4.24
N TYR A 346 -9.88 1.69 -4.00
CA TYR A 346 -9.21 0.54 -4.61
C TYR A 346 -10.07 -0.01 -5.73
N PHE A 347 -9.47 -0.46 -6.81
CA PHE A 347 -10.16 -1.03 -7.95
C PHE A 347 -9.23 -1.91 -8.78
N SER A 348 -9.78 -2.77 -9.61
CA SER A 348 -9.01 -3.61 -10.52
C SER A 348 -9.10 -3.06 -11.94
N SER A 349 -7.99 -3.05 -12.67
CA SER A 349 -7.91 -2.55 -14.04
C SER A 349 -6.99 -3.41 -14.90
N ASN A 350 -7.35 -3.58 -16.18
CA ASN A 350 -6.48 -4.16 -17.20
C ASN A 350 -6.08 -3.15 -18.31
N GLY A 351 -6.41 -1.87 -18.12
CA GLY A 351 -6.05 -0.80 -19.05
C GLY A 351 -4.80 -0.01 -18.65
N ARG A 352 -4.09 -0.42 -17.59
CA ARG A 352 -2.91 0.26 -17.04
C ARG A 352 -1.67 -0.63 -17.13
N LYS A 353 -0.48 -0.05 -16.87
CA LYS A 353 0.75 -0.83 -16.67
C LYS A 353 0.53 -1.80 -15.49
N SER A 354 0.45 -3.10 -15.77
CA SER A 354 0.06 -4.17 -14.85
C SER A 354 0.98 -5.38 -14.96
N LEU A 355 1.07 -6.17 -13.89
CA LEU A 355 1.85 -7.42 -13.88
C LEU A 355 1.11 -8.54 -14.59
N GLY A 356 -0.22 -8.53 -14.55
CA GLY A 356 -1.08 -9.58 -15.07
C GLY A 356 -2.23 -9.11 -15.95
N GLY A 357 -3.37 -9.72 -15.76
CA GLY A 357 -4.65 -9.35 -16.38
C GLY A 357 -5.27 -8.15 -15.68
N LEU A 358 -6.24 -8.41 -14.80
CA LEU A 358 -6.72 -7.39 -13.85
C LEU A 358 -5.72 -7.26 -12.71
N ASP A 359 -5.17 -6.09 -12.51
CA ASP A 359 -4.36 -5.75 -11.33
C ASP A 359 -5.13 -4.80 -10.41
N ILE A 360 -4.88 -4.86 -9.11
CA ILE A 360 -5.46 -3.98 -8.09
C ILE A 360 -4.64 -2.70 -8.00
N PHE A 361 -5.35 -1.56 -8.10
CA PHE A 361 -4.80 -0.22 -7.97
C PHE A 361 -5.43 0.50 -6.78
N LYS A 362 -4.67 1.43 -6.20
CA LYS A 362 -5.13 2.36 -5.16
C LYS A 362 -5.13 3.77 -5.72
N ALA A 363 -6.25 4.47 -5.61
CA ALA A 363 -6.35 5.90 -5.87
C ALA A 363 -6.48 6.66 -4.55
N SER A 364 -5.61 7.63 -4.34
CA SER A 364 -5.64 8.52 -3.17
C SER A 364 -6.23 9.87 -3.54
N ARG A 365 -6.87 10.55 -2.56
CA ARG A 365 -7.44 11.89 -2.75
C ARG A 365 -6.54 12.98 -2.19
N ASN A 366 -6.58 14.14 -2.86
CA ASN A 366 -6.14 15.40 -2.30
C ASN A 366 -7.34 16.37 -2.39
N GLY A 367 -7.99 16.60 -1.26
CA GLY A 367 -9.29 17.27 -1.23
C GLY A 367 -10.34 16.51 -2.04
N ASN A 368 -10.97 17.18 -2.99
CA ASN A 368 -12.02 16.59 -3.84
C ASN A 368 -11.51 15.94 -5.14
N GLN A 369 -10.19 15.93 -5.39
CA GLN A 369 -9.60 15.39 -6.61
C GLN A 369 -8.82 14.10 -6.33
N TRP A 370 -8.77 13.20 -7.32
CA TRP A 370 -7.90 12.04 -7.30
C TRP A 370 -6.45 12.51 -7.57
N ALA A 371 -5.54 12.26 -6.61
CA ALA A 371 -4.15 12.73 -6.66
C ALA A 371 -3.25 11.72 -7.39
N SER A 372 -3.17 10.50 -6.90
CA SER A 372 -2.34 9.42 -7.45
C SER A 372 -3.16 8.16 -7.69
N VAL A 373 -2.70 7.35 -8.64
CA VAL A 373 -3.17 5.98 -8.86
C VAL A 373 -1.95 5.08 -8.89
N GLU A 374 -1.87 4.13 -7.97
CA GLU A 374 -0.71 3.27 -7.75
C GLU A 374 -1.09 1.81 -7.92
N ASN A 375 -0.26 1.03 -8.61
CA ASN A 375 -0.37 -0.43 -8.63
C ASN A 375 0.09 -0.98 -7.29
N LEU A 376 -0.66 -1.91 -6.68
CA LEU A 376 -0.29 -2.50 -5.38
C LEU A 376 0.87 -3.49 -5.46
N ASN A 377 1.36 -3.78 -6.67
CA ASN A 377 2.50 -4.64 -6.93
C ASN A 377 2.35 -6.08 -6.39
N TYR A 378 3.36 -6.91 -6.65
CA TYR A 378 3.47 -8.24 -6.07
C TYR A 378 3.80 -8.14 -4.56
N PRO A 379 3.21 -8.98 -3.69
CA PRO A 379 2.39 -10.16 -3.96
C PRO A 379 0.87 -9.92 -3.98
N ILE A 380 0.40 -8.68 -3.82
CA ILE A 380 -1.04 -8.37 -3.96
C ILE A 380 -1.47 -8.71 -5.39
N ASN A 381 -0.78 -8.14 -6.39
CA ASN A 381 -0.98 -8.46 -7.79
C ASN A 381 -0.07 -9.62 -8.24
N SER A 382 -0.54 -10.39 -9.20
CA SER A 382 0.14 -11.53 -9.80
C SER A 382 0.13 -11.43 -11.33
N ASN A 383 0.69 -12.41 -12.02
CA ASN A 383 0.60 -12.52 -13.49
C ASN A 383 -0.81 -12.94 -14.00
N ARG A 384 -1.80 -13.02 -13.12
CA ARG A 384 -3.19 -13.42 -13.42
C ARG A 384 -4.15 -12.26 -13.16
N ASP A 385 -5.43 -12.58 -12.96
CA ASP A 385 -6.42 -11.59 -12.55
C ASP A 385 -6.45 -11.50 -11.03
N ASP A 386 -6.27 -10.28 -10.51
CA ASP A 386 -6.37 -9.94 -9.10
C ASP A 386 -7.43 -8.86 -8.92
N PHE A 387 -8.42 -9.11 -8.04
CA PHE A 387 -9.62 -8.28 -7.95
C PHE A 387 -10.32 -8.41 -6.60
N GLY A 388 -11.39 -7.64 -6.40
CA GLY A 388 -12.24 -7.73 -5.22
C GLY A 388 -11.45 -7.50 -3.92
N PHE A 389 -10.60 -6.47 -3.91
CA PHE A 389 -9.78 -6.09 -2.77
C PHE A 389 -10.63 -5.48 -1.66
N MET A 390 -10.33 -5.82 -0.41
CA MET A 390 -10.79 -5.10 0.76
C MET A 390 -9.70 -5.06 1.84
N ILE A 391 -9.64 -3.96 2.58
CA ILE A 391 -8.73 -3.80 3.72
C ILE A 391 -9.54 -3.39 4.95
N TYR A 392 -9.18 -3.94 6.10
CA TYR A 392 -9.82 -3.57 7.36
C TYR A 392 -9.43 -2.16 7.80
N PRO A 393 -10.20 -1.54 8.72
CA PRO A 393 -9.88 -0.20 9.25
C PRO A 393 -8.50 -0.08 9.90
N ASP A 394 -7.88 -1.21 10.30
CA ASP A 394 -6.51 -1.26 10.82
C ASP A 394 -5.44 -0.94 9.77
N GLN A 395 -5.82 -0.88 8.49
CA GLN A 395 -4.95 -0.66 7.33
C GLN A 395 -3.79 -1.67 7.21
N LYS A 396 -3.91 -2.83 7.87
CA LYS A 396 -2.85 -3.85 7.93
C LYS A 396 -3.27 -5.19 7.38
N THR A 397 -4.53 -5.55 7.56
CA THR A 397 -5.06 -6.85 7.18
C THR A 397 -6.23 -6.70 6.22
N GLY A 398 -6.39 -7.66 5.34
CA GLY A 398 -7.48 -7.63 4.37
C GLY A 398 -7.51 -8.87 3.49
N TYR A 399 -8.29 -8.76 2.42
CA TYR A 399 -8.53 -9.84 1.47
C TYR A 399 -8.48 -9.33 0.04
N LEU A 400 -8.15 -10.23 -0.86
CA LEU A 400 -8.29 -10.04 -2.31
C LEU A 400 -8.78 -11.33 -2.95
N SER A 401 -9.29 -11.23 -4.15
CA SER A 401 -9.64 -12.37 -5.00
C SER A 401 -8.61 -12.51 -6.11
N SER A 402 -8.25 -13.75 -6.46
CA SER A 402 -7.29 -14.00 -7.53
C SER A 402 -7.50 -15.38 -8.14
N ASN A 403 -7.22 -15.50 -9.45
CA ASN A 403 -7.15 -16.79 -10.13
C ASN A 403 -5.69 -17.27 -10.36
N ARG A 404 -4.74 -16.80 -9.54
CA ARG A 404 -3.30 -17.12 -9.62
C ARG A 404 -2.99 -18.62 -9.54
N GLU A 405 -3.86 -19.41 -8.93
CA GLU A 405 -3.79 -20.86 -8.85
C GLU A 405 -4.74 -21.58 -9.83
N GLY A 406 -5.27 -20.87 -10.82
CA GLY A 406 -6.12 -21.42 -11.89
C GLY A 406 -7.63 -21.32 -11.65
N ALA A 407 -8.08 -21.09 -10.43
CA ALA A 407 -9.49 -20.87 -10.07
C ALA A 407 -9.61 -19.62 -9.22
N ASP A 408 -10.76 -18.94 -9.26
CA ASP A 408 -11.03 -17.79 -8.42
C ASP A 408 -11.06 -18.22 -6.95
N LYS A 409 -10.15 -17.66 -6.15
CA LYS A 409 -10.06 -17.87 -4.70
C LYS A 409 -9.85 -16.55 -3.99
N ILE A 410 -10.22 -16.52 -2.72
CA ILE A 410 -9.91 -15.43 -1.81
C ILE A 410 -8.56 -15.69 -1.15
N TYR A 411 -7.75 -14.65 -1.07
CA TYR A 411 -6.47 -14.63 -0.37
C TYR A 411 -6.53 -13.63 0.76
N GLU A 412 -6.04 -14.02 1.92
CA GLU A 412 -5.77 -13.11 3.03
C GLU A 412 -4.42 -12.45 2.80
N PHE A 413 -4.33 -11.15 3.10
CA PHE A 413 -3.05 -10.48 3.16
C PHE A 413 -2.83 -9.80 4.51
N ILE A 414 -1.55 -9.70 4.88
CA ILE A 414 -1.08 -8.95 6.03
C ILE A 414 0.02 -8.02 5.53
N LEU A 415 -0.18 -6.72 5.74
CA LEU A 415 0.86 -5.73 5.51
C LEU A 415 1.96 -5.95 6.55
N GLN A 416 3.14 -6.31 6.10
CA GLN A 416 4.32 -6.40 6.95
C GLN A 416 4.79 -4.97 7.27
N ALA A 417 5.08 -4.71 8.52
CA ALA A 417 5.70 -3.45 8.89
C ALA A 417 7.05 -3.34 8.18
N SER A 418 7.19 -2.40 7.26
CA SER A 418 8.49 -2.07 6.67
C SER A 418 9.36 -1.51 7.79
N LYS A 419 10.47 -2.16 8.08
CA LYS A 419 11.44 -1.61 9.02
C LYS A 419 12.29 -0.58 8.30
N VAL A 420 12.55 0.55 8.96
CA VAL A 420 13.52 1.54 8.52
C VAL A 420 14.85 1.18 9.20
N ASN A 421 15.87 0.82 8.43
CA ASN A 421 17.18 0.56 9.00
C ASN A 421 17.85 1.90 9.32
N ILE A 422 18.38 2.01 10.55
CA ILE A 422 19.19 3.14 10.97
C ILE A 422 20.60 2.64 11.24
N SER A 423 21.57 3.30 10.65
CA SER A 423 22.99 3.01 10.87
C SER A 423 23.76 4.31 11.07
N GLY A 424 24.96 4.22 11.64
CA GLY A 424 25.82 5.36 11.83
C GLY A 424 27.08 5.01 12.61
N LYS A 425 27.85 6.04 12.95
CA LYS A 425 29.06 5.95 13.77
C LYS A 425 28.98 6.85 14.99
N ILE A 426 29.57 6.38 16.07
CA ILE A 426 29.74 7.14 17.30
C ILE A 426 31.22 7.48 17.44
N THR A 427 31.54 8.78 17.50
CA THR A 427 32.90 9.26 17.55
C THR A 427 33.10 10.25 18.71
N SER A 428 34.35 10.36 19.19
CA SER A 428 34.75 11.38 20.16
C SER A 428 34.90 12.75 19.50
N LYS A 429 34.35 13.80 20.12
CA LYS A 429 34.48 15.18 19.66
C LYS A 429 35.94 15.69 19.68
N VAL A 430 36.79 15.14 20.55
CA VAL A 430 38.15 15.65 20.77
C VAL A 430 39.10 15.24 19.66
N ASN A 431 39.00 14.01 19.17
CA ASN A 431 39.97 13.45 18.23
C ASN A 431 39.36 12.66 17.08
N GLY A 432 38.01 12.61 16.98
CA GLY A 432 37.31 11.82 15.96
C GLY A 432 37.44 10.31 16.12
N ALA A 433 38.07 9.82 17.21
CA ALA A 433 38.23 8.40 17.42
C ALA A 433 36.87 7.70 17.65
N PRO A 434 36.71 6.43 17.23
CA PRO A 434 35.50 5.68 17.46
C PRO A 434 35.24 5.46 18.96
N VAL A 435 33.98 5.55 19.39
CA VAL A 435 33.54 5.28 20.76
C VAL A 435 32.86 3.90 20.81
N GLY A 436 33.68 2.86 20.83
CA GLY A 436 33.20 1.47 20.89
C GLY A 436 32.47 1.12 22.20
N GLY A 437 31.53 0.19 22.14
CA GLY A 437 30.72 -0.23 23.27
C GLY A 437 29.85 0.87 23.88
N ALA A 438 29.55 1.97 23.15
CA ALA A 438 28.60 2.97 23.60
C ALA A 438 27.19 2.36 23.65
N LYS A 439 26.45 2.66 24.72
CA LYS A 439 25.06 2.22 24.92
C LYS A 439 24.14 3.13 24.10
N ILE A 440 23.23 2.53 23.33
CA ILE A 440 22.23 3.22 22.54
C ILE A 440 20.86 2.77 23.04
N GLU A 441 20.10 3.68 23.63
CA GLU A 441 18.72 3.47 24.09
C GLU A 441 17.77 4.11 23.09
N ILE A 442 16.79 3.30 22.61
CA ILE A 442 15.85 3.68 21.58
C ILE A 442 14.46 3.61 22.19
N THR A 443 13.83 4.74 22.43
CA THR A 443 12.54 4.85 23.09
C THR A 443 11.45 5.20 22.08
N ASP A 444 10.48 4.32 21.90
CA ASP A 444 9.22 4.61 21.17
C ASP A 444 8.41 5.62 21.98
N LYS A 445 8.21 6.81 21.44
CA LYS A 445 7.52 7.92 22.13
C LYS A 445 6.04 7.62 22.38
N ALA A 446 5.38 6.89 21.49
CA ALA A 446 3.97 6.58 21.58
C ALA A 446 3.67 5.46 22.58
N ARG A 447 4.54 4.44 22.62
CA ARG A 447 4.37 3.25 23.48
C ARG A 447 5.15 3.33 24.78
N ASN A 448 6.11 4.25 24.89
CA ASN A 448 7.04 4.39 26.00
C ASN A 448 7.83 3.08 26.30
N ILE A 449 8.24 2.38 25.21
CA ILE A 449 9.04 1.16 25.27
C ILE A 449 10.44 1.51 24.82
N THR A 450 11.45 1.08 25.58
CA THR A 450 12.88 1.32 25.29
C THR A 450 13.59 0.02 24.96
N ASP A 451 14.21 -0.03 23.80
CA ASP A 451 15.15 -1.06 23.40
C ASP A 451 16.59 -0.57 23.62
N THR A 452 17.53 -1.49 23.85
CA THR A 452 18.94 -1.16 24.09
C THR A 452 19.84 -1.99 23.18
N ILE A 453 20.76 -1.31 22.48
CA ILE A 453 21.85 -1.93 21.74
C ILE A 453 23.19 -1.29 22.13
N TYR A 454 24.30 -1.85 21.64
CA TYR A 454 25.65 -1.33 21.86
C TYR A 454 26.38 -1.16 20.53
N ALA A 455 27.18 -0.10 20.42
CA ALA A 455 28.04 0.12 19.27
C ALA A 455 29.18 -0.93 19.23
N ALA A 456 29.60 -1.30 18.03
CA ALA A 456 30.79 -2.13 17.82
C ALA A 456 32.07 -1.40 18.24
N GLU A 457 33.20 -2.10 18.31
CA GLU A 457 34.52 -1.52 18.73
C GLU A 457 34.97 -0.37 17.83
N ASP A 458 34.59 -0.39 16.54
CA ASP A 458 34.85 0.68 15.57
C ASP A 458 33.86 1.85 15.65
N GLY A 459 33.00 1.87 16.68
CA GLY A 459 31.96 2.88 16.89
C GLY A 459 30.74 2.74 15.97
N SER A 460 30.71 1.76 15.06
CA SER A 460 29.57 1.56 14.18
C SER A 460 28.38 0.95 14.92
N TYR A 461 27.17 1.28 14.44
CA TYR A 461 25.93 0.67 14.92
C TYR A 461 24.90 0.56 13.80
N ALA A 462 23.99 -0.40 13.91
CA ALA A 462 22.83 -0.55 13.05
C ALA A 462 21.68 -1.23 13.80
N PHE A 463 20.46 -0.77 13.54
CA PHE A 463 19.22 -1.38 14.03
C PHE A 463 18.06 -1.03 13.12
N ALA A 464 16.94 -1.75 13.26
CA ALA A 464 15.77 -1.55 12.41
C ALA A 464 14.57 -1.10 13.24
N LEU A 465 13.94 0.02 12.85
CA LEU A 465 12.79 0.62 13.51
C LEU A 465 11.47 0.31 12.78
N PRO A 466 10.36 0.20 13.51
CA PRO A 466 9.03 0.23 12.92
C PRO A 466 8.81 1.51 12.07
N PRO A 467 8.04 1.44 10.98
CA PRO A 467 7.69 2.62 10.20
C PRO A 467 6.66 3.50 10.94
N ASN A 468 6.51 4.75 10.47
CA ASN A 468 5.50 5.70 10.92
C ASN A 468 5.47 5.92 12.44
N THR A 469 6.64 5.99 13.07
CA THR A 469 6.81 6.12 14.52
C THR A 469 7.90 7.12 14.84
N ASP A 470 7.71 7.89 15.93
CA ASP A 470 8.71 8.81 16.46
C ASP A 470 9.46 8.18 17.62
N PHE A 471 10.77 8.32 17.62
CA PHE A 471 11.69 7.75 18.62
C PHE A 471 12.58 8.82 19.23
N ASP A 472 12.94 8.61 20.50
CA ASP A 472 14.08 9.26 21.14
C ASP A 472 15.25 8.28 21.16
N ILE A 473 16.39 8.65 20.57
CA ILE A 473 17.62 7.86 20.59
C ILE A 473 18.60 8.55 21.53
N THR A 474 18.98 7.86 22.60
CA THR A 474 19.96 8.34 23.58
C THR A 474 21.22 7.49 23.52
N VAL A 475 22.34 8.12 23.21
CA VAL A 475 23.67 7.49 23.20
C VAL A 475 24.44 7.89 24.45
N SER A 476 25.00 6.92 25.16
CA SER A 476 25.75 7.13 26.39
C SER A 476 27.00 6.22 26.46
N LYS A 477 28.07 6.74 27.07
CA LYS A 477 29.29 5.99 27.37
C LYS A 477 29.94 6.60 28.62
N ASP A 478 30.50 5.76 29.50
CA ASP A 478 31.24 6.24 30.65
C ASP A 478 32.42 7.12 30.19
N GLY A 479 32.59 8.27 30.86
CA GLY A 479 33.57 9.27 30.48
C GLY A 479 33.13 10.27 29.41
N PHE A 480 31.89 10.17 28.90
CA PHE A 480 31.31 11.08 27.90
C PHE A 480 29.97 11.68 28.36
N PHE A 481 29.62 12.83 27.83
CA PHE A 481 28.26 13.33 27.93
C PHE A 481 27.33 12.49 27.06
N SER A 482 26.19 12.10 27.59
CA SER A 482 25.13 11.47 26.81
C SER A 482 24.51 12.46 25.85
N GLN A 483 24.13 11.99 24.67
CA GLN A 483 23.46 12.76 23.64
C GLN A 483 22.12 12.10 23.29
N SER A 484 21.05 12.91 23.26
CA SER A 484 19.71 12.44 22.87
C SER A 484 19.23 13.22 21.66
N GLU A 485 18.73 12.49 20.65
CA GLU A 485 18.12 13.07 19.44
C GLU A 485 16.80 12.39 19.10
N GLU A 486 15.88 13.16 18.55
CA GLU A 486 14.62 12.65 18.01
C GLU A 486 14.83 12.13 16.59
N VAL A 487 14.26 10.97 16.30
CA VAL A 487 14.27 10.35 14.96
C VAL A 487 12.85 9.94 14.63
N SER A 488 12.38 10.36 13.45
CA SER A 488 11.06 10.01 12.93
C SER A 488 11.19 9.05 11.75
N THR A 489 10.40 8.00 11.76
CA THR A 489 10.20 7.11 10.62
C THR A 489 8.89 7.38 9.89
N VAL A 490 8.21 8.50 10.22
CA VAL A 490 6.95 8.90 9.59
C VAL A 490 7.21 9.31 8.14
N ASN A 491 6.53 8.65 7.19
CA ASN A 491 6.71 8.84 5.75
C ASN A 491 8.17 8.64 5.25
N GLN A 492 8.99 7.92 6.03
CA GLN A 492 10.36 7.62 5.65
C GLN A 492 10.40 6.45 4.68
N GLU A 493 10.98 6.68 3.50
CA GLU A 493 11.31 5.64 2.52
C GLU A 493 12.83 5.40 2.52
N GLY A 494 13.24 4.14 2.78
CA GLY A 494 14.65 3.73 2.78
C GLY A 494 15.36 3.91 4.12
N ASP A 495 16.64 3.58 4.10
CA ASP A 495 17.52 3.56 5.28
C ASP A 495 17.95 4.97 5.71
N LEU A 496 18.15 5.17 7.01
CA LEU A 496 18.62 6.41 7.61
C LEU A 496 20.06 6.25 8.09
N THR A 497 20.88 7.28 7.86
CA THR A 497 22.20 7.38 8.46
C THR A 497 22.20 8.46 9.52
N LYS A 498 22.64 8.14 10.73
CA LYS A 498 22.70 9.05 11.88
C LYS A 498 23.98 8.87 12.66
N ASP A 499 24.88 9.82 12.60
CA ASP A 499 26.11 9.80 13.38
C ASP A 499 25.93 10.57 14.70
N PHE A 500 26.64 10.13 15.75
CA PHE A 500 26.70 10.80 17.03
C PHE A 500 28.14 11.18 17.38
N VAL A 501 28.32 12.41 17.87
CA VAL A 501 29.62 12.91 18.28
C VAL A 501 29.57 13.20 19.77
N LEU A 502 30.17 12.32 20.59
CA LEU A 502 30.15 12.44 22.03
C LEU A 502 31.28 13.33 22.54
N GLU A 503 30.98 14.22 23.49
CA GLU A 503 31.95 15.08 24.15
C GLU A 503 32.41 14.43 25.45
N GLU A 504 33.73 14.41 25.67
CA GLU A 504 34.33 13.83 26.87
C GLU A 504 34.01 14.63 28.14
N LEU A 505 33.74 13.92 29.22
CA LEU A 505 33.54 14.47 30.56
C LEU A 505 34.93 14.75 31.20
N VAL A 506 35.48 15.93 30.96
CA VAL A 506 36.76 16.35 31.59
C VAL A 506 36.46 17.25 32.76
N LYS A 507 36.93 16.84 33.97
CA LYS A 507 36.83 17.65 35.18
C LYS A 507 37.58 18.96 35.03
N ASP A 508 37.00 20.05 35.57
CA ASP A 508 37.54 21.43 35.57
C ASP A 508 37.68 22.09 34.18
N LYS A 509 37.26 21.42 33.11
CA LYS A 509 37.20 22.02 31.77
C LYS A 509 35.91 22.82 31.63
N PRO A 510 35.96 24.06 31.10
CA PRO A 510 34.73 24.78 30.74
C PRO A 510 33.93 23.95 29.74
N ILE A 511 32.61 23.96 29.92
CA ILE A 511 31.69 23.42 28.91
C ILE A 511 31.70 24.46 27.78
N VAL A 512 32.61 24.30 26.83
CA VAL A 512 32.79 25.22 25.71
C VAL A 512 32.11 24.73 24.48
N ILE A 513 31.69 25.67 23.68
CA ILE A 513 30.90 25.59 22.49
C ILE A 513 31.81 25.63 21.26
N ASP A 514 31.50 24.83 20.28
CA ASP A 514 31.97 24.97 18.92
C ASP A 514 31.01 25.90 18.15
N GLU A 515 31.42 27.11 17.86
CA GLU A 515 30.63 28.10 17.13
C GLU A 515 30.35 27.67 15.67
N ALA A 516 31.15 26.73 15.12
CA ALA A 516 31.00 26.29 13.74
C ALA A 516 29.76 25.39 13.49
N ASN A 517 29.19 24.78 14.53
CA ASN A 517 28.08 23.79 14.37
C ASN A 517 26.78 24.14 15.13
N ASP A 518 26.60 25.35 15.64
CA ASP A 518 25.38 25.86 16.34
C ASP A 518 24.80 24.94 17.47
N LYS A 519 25.56 23.95 17.95
CA LYS A 519 25.12 22.98 18.97
C LYS A 519 25.70 23.21 20.35
N GLY A 520 26.42 24.24 20.54
CA GLY A 520 27.13 24.48 21.77
C GLY A 520 26.38 25.32 22.83
N ILE A 521 26.93 25.34 24.07
CA ILE A 521 26.45 26.15 25.18
C ILE A 521 27.44 27.31 25.37
N ARG A 522 27.05 28.54 25.10
CA ARG A 522 27.88 29.73 25.25
C ARG A 522 27.72 30.38 26.63
N PRO A 523 28.72 31.16 27.14
CA PRO A 523 28.53 31.98 28.34
C PRO A 523 27.32 32.90 28.16
N ILE A 524 26.61 33.14 29.24
CA ILE A 524 25.51 34.11 29.27
C ILE A 524 26.03 35.47 29.76
N PHE A 525 25.44 36.54 29.23
CA PHE A 525 25.85 37.89 29.55
C PHE A 525 24.75 38.65 30.32
N TYR A 526 25.17 39.74 31.00
CA TYR A 526 24.29 40.57 31.79
C TYR A 526 24.43 42.04 31.41
N ASP A 527 23.36 42.81 31.59
CA ASP A 527 23.40 44.26 31.50
C ASP A 527 24.27 44.86 32.61
N TYR A 528 24.67 46.10 32.39
CA TYR A 528 25.42 46.86 33.40
C TYR A 528 24.58 46.95 34.72
N ASP A 529 25.22 46.68 35.80
CA ASP A 529 24.65 46.72 37.14
C ASP A 529 23.37 45.87 37.36
N LYS A 530 23.19 44.82 36.50
CA LYS A 530 22.07 43.90 36.61
C LYS A 530 22.48 42.46 36.79
N TYR A 531 21.60 41.66 37.41
CA TYR A 531 21.75 40.21 37.63
C TYR A 531 20.59 39.41 37.05
N GLU A 532 19.59 40.07 36.49
CA GLU A 532 18.47 39.43 35.78
C GLU A 532 18.96 38.73 34.51
N ILE A 533 18.32 37.59 34.19
CA ILE A 533 18.63 36.83 32.98
C ILE A 533 18.08 37.59 31.76
N ARG A 534 18.96 37.91 30.84
CA ARG A 534 18.60 38.57 29.57
C ARG A 534 17.86 37.60 28.62
N PRO A 535 17.04 38.13 27.66
CA PRO A 535 16.35 37.28 26.68
C PRO A 535 17.29 36.38 25.86
N ASP A 536 18.46 36.85 25.49
CA ASP A 536 19.47 36.11 24.72
C ASP A 536 20.17 34.99 25.52
N ALA A 537 20.00 34.98 26.85
CA ALA A 537 20.53 33.95 27.74
C ALA A 537 19.57 32.75 27.92
N PHE A 538 18.31 32.85 27.49
CA PHE A 538 17.35 31.74 27.69
C PHE A 538 17.69 30.53 26.84
N GLU A 539 18.14 30.72 25.61
CA GLU A 539 18.52 29.61 24.72
C GLU A 539 19.70 28.79 25.27
N PRO A 540 20.88 29.38 25.57
CA PRO A 540 22.00 28.62 26.14
C PRO A 540 21.67 27.98 27.47
N LEU A 541 20.89 28.61 28.35
CA LEU A 541 20.45 28.02 29.61
C LEU A 541 19.47 26.85 29.40
N THR A 542 18.62 26.92 28.39
CA THR A 542 17.71 25.81 28.07
C THR A 542 18.50 24.62 27.50
N LYS A 543 19.46 24.85 26.62
CA LYS A 543 20.40 23.83 26.13
C LYS A 543 21.18 23.18 27.26
N LEU A 544 21.69 23.98 28.21
CA LEU A 544 22.38 23.47 29.41
C LEU A 544 21.45 22.65 30.29
N ALA A 545 20.21 23.09 30.50
CA ALA A 545 19.23 22.32 31.26
C ALA A 545 18.93 20.96 30.63
N LYS A 546 18.76 20.89 29.30
CA LYS A 546 18.58 19.63 28.57
C LYS A 546 19.79 18.72 28.78
N ARG A 547 21.00 19.23 28.58
CA ARG A 547 22.24 18.47 28.74
C ARG A 547 22.41 17.93 30.15
N LEU A 548 22.03 18.68 31.19
CA LEU A 548 22.07 18.22 32.58
C LEU A 548 20.98 17.18 32.89
N LYS A 549 19.83 17.22 32.22
CA LYS A 549 18.79 16.18 32.31
C LYS A 549 19.29 14.87 31.71
N ASP A 550 19.89 14.94 30.53
CA ASP A 550 20.43 13.78 29.82
C ASP A 550 21.65 13.17 30.58
N ASN A 551 22.28 13.93 31.49
CA ASN A 551 23.45 13.52 32.26
C ASN A 551 23.21 13.72 33.77
N PRO A 552 22.38 12.87 34.43
CA PRO A 552 21.95 13.08 35.82
C PRO A 552 23.08 13.00 36.86
N LYS A 553 24.20 12.40 36.51
CA LYS A 553 25.37 12.26 37.38
C LYS A 553 26.32 13.46 37.39
N VAL A 554 26.16 14.40 36.45
CA VAL A 554 27.03 15.57 36.27
C VAL A 554 26.64 16.68 37.25
N THR A 555 27.61 17.25 37.97
CA THR A 555 27.51 18.45 38.78
C THR A 555 28.33 19.54 38.16
N ILE A 556 27.76 20.76 38.05
CA ILE A 556 28.39 21.93 37.43
C ILE A 556 28.63 23.04 38.44
N GLU A 557 29.60 23.91 38.13
CA GLU A 557 29.75 25.24 38.72
C GLU A 557 29.35 26.30 37.72
N LEU A 558 28.53 27.26 38.18
CA LEU A 558 28.26 28.52 37.51
C LEU A 558 29.21 29.56 38.04
N SER A 559 30.19 29.98 37.23
CA SER A 559 31.23 30.95 37.55
C SER A 559 30.84 32.31 36.94
N SER A 560 30.45 33.26 37.77
CA SER A 560 29.98 34.57 37.33
C SER A 560 30.99 35.70 37.62
N HIS A 561 30.98 36.70 36.74
CA HIS A 561 31.95 37.79 36.70
C HIS A 561 31.25 39.14 36.50
N THR A 562 31.96 40.23 36.87
CA THR A 562 31.60 41.62 36.59
C THR A 562 32.65 42.26 35.71
N ASP A 563 32.36 43.45 35.16
CA ASP A 563 33.38 44.36 34.73
C ASP A 563 34.02 45.05 35.97
N CYS A 564 35.05 45.83 35.78
CA CYS A 564 35.80 46.47 36.84
C CYS A 564 35.21 47.79 37.37
N ARG A 565 33.98 48.12 36.96
CA ARG A 565 33.30 49.35 37.43
C ARG A 565 32.56 49.06 38.74
N GLY A 566 33.00 49.68 39.81
CA GLY A 566 32.43 49.50 41.17
C GLY A 566 33.52 49.18 42.21
N THR A 567 33.13 48.82 43.41
CA THR A 567 34.09 48.30 44.41
C THR A 567 34.17 46.79 44.34
N ASP A 568 35.33 46.23 44.70
CA ASP A 568 35.56 44.79 44.78
C ASP A 568 34.42 44.06 45.55
N THR A 569 34.04 44.61 46.69
CA THR A 569 32.97 44.01 47.52
C THR A 569 31.63 44.04 46.82
N TYR A 570 31.33 45.13 46.13
CA TYR A 570 30.09 45.23 45.33
C TYR A 570 30.12 44.26 44.16
N ASN A 571 31.21 44.23 43.40
CA ASN A 571 31.35 43.34 42.29
C ASN A 571 31.36 41.87 42.70
N GLN A 572 31.92 41.53 43.85
CA GLN A 572 31.81 40.20 44.45
C GLN A 572 30.38 39.79 44.72
N ASP A 573 29.53 40.65 45.34
CA ASP A 573 28.14 40.38 45.58
C ASP A 573 27.31 40.35 44.28
N LEU A 574 27.52 41.26 43.37
CA LEU A 574 26.82 41.28 42.08
C LEU A 574 27.06 40.02 41.28
N SER A 575 28.32 39.56 41.21
CA SER A 575 28.67 38.33 40.50
C SER A 575 28.02 37.10 41.17
N PHE A 576 27.93 37.04 42.51
CA PHE A 576 27.24 35.97 43.21
C PHE A 576 25.72 35.99 42.93
N ARG A 577 25.06 37.16 42.87
CA ARG A 577 23.63 37.30 42.48
C ARG A 577 23.38 36.85 41.05
N ARG A 578 24.28 37.13 40.10
CA ARG A 578 24.23 36.64 38.71
C ARG A 578 24.26 35.10 38.67
N ALA A 579 25.21 34.48 39.35
CA ALA A 579 25.30 33.03 39.44
C ALA A 579 24.03 32.40 40.05
N LYS A 580 23.44 33.08 41.06
CA LYS A 580 22.19 32.66 41.71
C LYS A 580 20.99 32.76 40.77
N SER A 581 20.89 33.81 39.94
CA SER A 581 19.83 33.95 38.96
C SER A 581 19.89 32.84 37.89
N ALA A 582 21.04 32.53 37.36
CA ALA A 582 21.25 31.43 36.42
C ALA A 582 20.92 30.06 37.05
N LYS A 583 21.32 29.82 38.32
CA LYS A 583 20.94 28.62 39.06
C LYS A 583 19.41 28.51 39.20
N ASN A 584 18.73 29.59 39.60
CA ASN A 584 17.28 29.57 39.79
C ASN A 584 16.57 29.23 38.46
N TYR A 585 17.05 29.74 37.35
CA TYR A 585 16.53 29.38 36.05
C TYR A 585 16.68 27.88 35.74
N LEU A 586 17.87 27.29 35.96
CA LEU A 586 18.08 25.86 35.75
C LEU A 586 17.23 24.99 36.66
N VAL A 587 17.05 25.42 37.93
CA VAL A 587 16.16 24.73 38.89
C VAL A 587 14.71 24.79 38.44
N SER A 588 14.24 25.93 37.91
CA SER A 588 12.89 26.05 37.34
C SER A 588 12.67 25.15 36.11
N LYS A 589 13.75 24.76 35.43
CA LYS A 589 13.72 23.77 34.34
C LYS A 589 13.86 22.32 34.84
N GLY A 590 13.83 22.07 36.16
CA GLY A 590 13.79 20.74 36.75
C GLY A 590 15.17 20.16 37.11
N ILE A 591 16.24 20.95 37.09
CA ILE A 591 17.56 20.48 37.56
C ILE A 591 17.63 20.55 39.09
N LYS A 592 18.04 19.45 39.74
CA LYS A 592 18.20 19.41 41.23
C LYS A 592 19.23 20.45 41.68
N ALA A 593 18.83 21.31 42.63
CA ALA A 593 19.65 22.42 43.13
C ALA A 593 21.04 22.01 43.64
N GLY A 594 21.17 20.77 44.21
CA GLY A 594 22.44 20.23 44.69
C GLY A 594 23.49 19.97 43.60
N ARG A 595 23.05 19.79 42.35
CA ARG A 595 23.92 19.59 41.20
C ARG A 595 24.45 20.89 40.58
N ILE A 596 24.07 22.04 41.14
CA ILE A 596 24.50 23.34 40.63
C ILE A 596 25.20 24.08 41.77
N LYS A 597 26.51 24.14 41.72
CA LYS A 597 27.33 25.00 42.60
C LYS A 597 27.43 26.39 41.95
N ILE A 598 27.52 27.42 42.75
CA ILE A 598 27.63 28.81 42.27
C ILE A 598 28.84 29.47 42.89
N LYS A 599 29.54 30.28 42.09
CA LYS A 599 30.67 31.08 42.56
C LYS A 599 30.71 32.42 41.87
N GLY A 600 30.73 33.47 42.65
CA GLY A 600 31.03 34.80 42.19
C GLY A 600 32.54 35.05 42.24
N TYR A 601 33.07 35.66 41.23
CA TYR A 601 34.48 36.03 41.12
C TYR A 601 34.70 37.56 41.07
N GLY A 602 33.62 38.35 41.16
CA GLY A 602 33.70 39.78 40.96
C GLY A 602 34.41 40.11 39.66
N GLU A 603 35.29 41.07 39.68
CA GLU A 603 36.12 41.55 38.56
C GLU A 603 37.49 40.83 38.48
N THR A 604 37.82 39.90 39.41
CA THR A 604 39.14 39.31 39.54
C THR A 604 39.58 38.40 38.38
N LYS A 605 38.68 38.09 37.45
CA LYS A 605 38.96 37.24 36.30
C LYS A 605 38.46 37.87 34.99
N PRO A 606 39.03 38.99 34.54
CA PRO A 606 38.65 39.58 33.28
C PRO A 606 39.09 38.70 32.09
N VAL A 607 38.35 38.74 30.99
CA VAL A 607 38.69 38.04 29.72
C VAL A 607 39.48 38.94 28.76
N ASN A 608 39.65 40.22 29.10
CA ASN A 608 40.37 41.20 28.33
C ASN A 608 41.18 42.14 29.25
N LYS A 609 41.70 43.22 28.70
CA LYS A 609 42.56 44.20 29.39
C LYS A 609 41.83 45.09 30.44
N CYS A 610 40.49 44.97 30.56
CA CYS A 610 39.66 45.86 31.36
C CYS A 610 39.77 45.53 32.85
N VAL A 611 40.71 46.14 33.52
CA VAL A 611 40.95 46.13 34.97
C VAL A 611 40.86 47.54 35.51
N ASP A 612 40.92 47.74 36.82
CA ASP A 612 40.87 49.02 37.48
C ASP A 612 41.91 50.00 36.90
N GLY A 613 41.47 51.22 36.63
CA GLY A 613 42.31 52.26 36.07
C GLY A 613 42.48 52.16 34.52
N VAL A 614 41.96 51.14 33.85
CA VAL A 614 42.02 51.00 32.40
C VAL A 614 40.70 51.40 31.77
N SER A 615 40.70 52.38 30.86
CA SER A 615 39.54 52.77 30.08
C SER A 615 39.26 51.76 28.98
N CYS A 616 38.02 51.26 28.93
CA CYS A 616 37.55 50.26 27.96
C CYS A 616 36.29 50.73 27.24
N THR A 617 35.98 50.09 26.11
CA THR A 617 34.72 50.30 25.42
C THR A 617 33.59 49.55 26.12
N ASP A 618 32.32 49.88 25.83
CA ASP A 618 31.17 49.18 26.41
C ASP A 618 31.11 47.70 26.03
N GLU A 619 31.59 47.35 24.83
CA GLU A 619 31.71 45.97 24.34
C GLU A 619 32.77 45.19 25.16
N GLU A 620 33.92 45.82 25.45
CA GLU A 620 34.98 45.21 26.27
C GLU A 620 34.51 45.02 27.69
N TYR A 621 33.77 45.95 28.28
CA TYR A 621 33.12 45.78 29.60
C TYR A 621 32.04 44.68 29.55
N GLN A 622 31.25 44.65 28.44
CA GLN A 622 30.17 43.63 28.27
C GLN A 622 30.72 42.21 28.28
N ALA A 623 31.90 41.98 27.67
CA ALA A 623 32.54 40.68 27.63
C ALA A 623 32.88 40.13 29.02
N ASN A 624 33.15 41.04 30.02
CA ASN A 624 33.45 40.66 31.40
C ASN A 624 32.17 40.36 32.21
N ARG A 625 31.00 40.91 31.89
CA ARG A 625 29.74 40.68 32.60
C ARG A 625 29.10 39.37 32.17
N ARG A 626 29.70 38.24 32.58
CA ARG A 626 29.31 36.92 32.06
C ARG A 626 29.14 35.85 33.18
N THR A 627 28.48 34.75 32.86
CA THR A 627 28.50 33.49 33.61
C THR A 627 28.97 32.39 32.70
N GLU A 628 29.99 31.67 33.15
CA GLU A 628 30.59 30.50 32.52
C GLU A 628 30.08 29.23 33.24
N PHE A 629 30.13 28.10 32.51
CA PHE A 629 29.71 26.79 33.01
C PHE A 629 30.87 25.81 32.96
N LYS A 630 31.11 25.05 34.04
CA LYS A 630 32.11 23.98 34.04
C LYS A 630 31.64 22.75 34.78
N VAL A 631 32.07 21.56 34.37
CA VAL A 631 31.87 20.31 35.09
C VAL A 631 32.84 20.28 36.27
N ILE A 632 32.32 20.06 37.48
CA ILE A 632 33.17 19.95 38.69
C ILE A 632 33.15 18.55 39.27
N GLU A 633 32.14 17.77 39.03
CA GLU A 633 32.00 16.43 39.57
C GLU A 633 31.12 15.56 38.67
N VAL A 634 31.49 14.28 38.52
CA VAL A 634 30.65 13.23 37.94
C VAL A 634 30.49 12.15 38.97
N SER A 635 29.31 12.03 39.57
CA SER A 635 29.03 11.00 40.58
C SER A 635 29.18 9.60 39.95
N LYS A 636 29.76 8.66 40.69
CA LYS A 636 29.94 7.27 40.24
C LYS A 636 28.61 6.53 40.10
#